data_c5de696bce62aa0586f26165cdf25714
#
_entry.id   c5de696bce62aa0586f26165cdf25714
#
_cell.length_a   1.000
_cell.length_b   1.000
_cell.length_c   1.000
_cell.angle_alpha   90.00
_cell.angle_beta   90.00
_cell.angle_gamma   90.00
#
_symmetry.space_group_name_H-M   'P 1'
#
loop_
_entity.id
_entity.type
_entity.pdbx_description
1 polymer ?
#
loop_
_entity_poly.entity_id
_entity_poly.type
_entity_poly.pdbx_seq_one_letter_code
_entity_poly.pdbx_strand_id
1 'polypeptide(L)'
;MKPGHPQEFLNLGENSNMKILVVEDSPTQAIRLQHILETRGFEVAVSHNGKAALQYLKGNRPTIIISDVIMPEMDGYELCKRIKDDENLKDIPVILLTSLSDPEDIIRGLEVGADNFITKPYQEKLLVSRIQYIIVNREIRSKSSAGMGIEIFFAGRKHFLAADRIQIVDLLLSSYETAVQNYHELVQSNGELTRANEMVSAEANKLRTLIECLDAGIVFADENDVITEINSRFAELFGTKRSEVLGKTIWNVHKSGRHLDHVRDIISQFKRGLSQERISIDRELRDHALSMQVQPIFEDDTYKGVILSVLDVSDFVKAKEQTEQANRAKGQFLANMSHEIRTPLNGIVGMAGLALETPLSDQQREYIESIKVSSQDLIRIINDILDFSKIEAGKMSLFAAPFNLRDSVSTVVSNMTVHAQAKGLELIYEVEDDTPDRIVGDSGRLKQVLINLLGNAIKFTEQGEVLVSVKAEQLLDSKLKLYFEVRDTGVGIPEEKLATIFQAFEQVDSSSTRRFGGTGLGLAVSSQLCQMMGGKIWVQSQIDKGSVFYFTVTMGFEPETTTSSSRPLKPNPLKGLSALVIEYNATNRRLLEQTLTKTGLIVQLANDGTGAMSILSTAKQNGETFDFILIDMSLREETGTELAREIKNWNVAPLSKILFLVPKDFSSEGGNFQKLNVVGFISKPIGPDELIDGLLKSLDPHSADDSRPCSNHESEHSKATSGKMEILVAEDNLINQKLATYMLTNLGHKVVIAANGQEALDKFRAGNFDVILMDVQMPVMDGFEATQLIRAAEKESGSRTPIVALTAHAMKGDRERCLEAGMDDYISKPINNKELTDALARIREERHASQ
;
A
#
# COMPACT_ATOMS: atom_id res chain seq x y z
N MET A 1 4.69 54.61 -41.56
CA MET A 1 5.17 55.89 -41.12
C MET A 1 4.67 56.12 -39.68
N LYS A 2 5.56 56.14 -38.73
CA LYS A 2 5.23 56.38 -37.29
C LYS A 2 4.95 57.88 -37.12
N PRO A 3 3.89 58.32 -36.40
CA PRO A 3 3.74 59.71 -36.00
C PRO A 3 4.70 59.97 -34.84
N GLY A 4 5.48 61.03 -35.00
CA GLY A 4 6.48 61.46 -34.05
C GLY A 4 5.87 62.03 -32.76
N HIS A 5 6.56 61.75 -31.66
CA HIS A 5 6.28 62.33 -30.35
C HIS A 5 6.35 63.88 -30.38
N PRO A 6 5.41 64.58 -29.77
CA PRO A 6 5.57 66.01 -29.46
C PRO A 6 6.14 66.12 -28.03
N GLN A 7 7.42 65.86 -27.91
CA GLN A 7 8.17 66.29 -26.74
C GLN A 7 9.16 67.38 -27.19
N GLU A 8 8.71 68.59 -27.25
CA GLU A 8 9.53 69.81 -27.24
C GLU A 8 8.60 71.02 -27.13
N PHE A 9 8.09 71.24 -25.92
CA PHE A 9 7.59 72.60 -25.53
C PHE A 9 8.45 73.17 -24.43
N LEU A 10 9.46 73.92 -24.83
CA LEU A 10 10.09 75.06 -24.19
C LEU A 10 10.17 75.07 -22.67
N ASN A 11 11.32 74.66 -22.15
CA ASN A 11 11.86 75.15 -20.92
C ASN A 11 11.94 76.71 -21.01
N LEU A 12 10.97 77.45 -20.55
CA LEU A 12 11.09 78.85 -20.28
C LEU A 12 11.66 79.09 -18.89
N GLY A 13 12.94 79.20 -18.83
CA GLY A 13 13.73 79.56 -17.64
C GLY A 13 13.55 81.08 -17.30
N GLU A 14 12.36 81.63 -17.20
CA GLU A 14 12.05 82.99 -16.69
C GLU A 14 10.70 83.05 -15.93
N ASN A 15 10.15 82.06 -15.39
CA ASN A 15 8.92 82.10 -14.61
C ASN A 15 9.12 82.53 -13.15
N SER A 16 10.34 82.76 -12.71
CA SER A 16 10.68 83.08 -11.32
C SER A 16 10.24 84.40 -10.78
N ASN A 17 9.45 85.23 -11.53
CA ASN A 17 8.95 86.47 -11.06
C ASN A 17 7.46 86.80 -11.39
N MET A 18 6.68 85.81 -11.76
CA MET A 18 5.25 85.92 -12.11
C MET A 18 4.39 85.62 -10.88
N LYS A 19 3.62 86.65 -10.48
CA LYS A 19 2.79 86.56 -9.28
C LYS A 19 1.31 86.27 -9.68
N ILE A 20 0.74 85.16 -9.16
CA ILE A 20 -0.62 84.77 -9.43
C ILE A 20 -1.45 85.01 -8.12
N LEU A 21 -2.59 85.68 -8.22
CA LEU A 21 -3.52 85.75 -7.14
C LEU A 21 -4.59 84.64 -7.30
N VAL A 22 -4.69 83.74 -6.35
CA VAL A 22 -5.73 82.71 -6.26
C VAL A 22 -6.80 83.22 -5.29
N VAL A 23 -8.05 83.22 -5.71
CA VAL A 23 -9.19 83.63 -4.89
C VAL A 23 -10.12 82.42 -4.78
N GLU A 24 -10.11 81.75 -3.62
CA GLU A 24 -10.81 80.48 -3.43
C GLU A 24 -11.26 80.44 -1.94
N ASP A 25 -12.53 80.25 -1.70
CA ASP A 25 -13.10 80.18 -0.35
C ASP A 25 -12.84 78.91 0.39
N SER A 26 -12.65 77.76 -0.34
CA SER A 26 -12.33 76.51 0.22
C SER A 26 -10.82 76.37 0.54
N PRO A 27 -10.41 76.25 1.81
CA PRO A 27 -9.01 76.16 2.18
C PRO A 27 -8.28 74.97 1.49
N THR A 28 -8.98 73.82 1.31
CA THR A 28 -8.43 72.63 0.68
C THR A 28 -8.17 72.84 -0.80
N GLN A 29 -9.08 73.50 -1.51
CA GLN A 29 -8.93 73.80 -2.93
C GLN A 29 -7.88 74.91 -3.14
N ALA A 30 -7.83 75.91 -2.29
CA ALA A 30 -6.83 76.93 -2.30
C ALA A 30 -5.40 76.38 -2.13
N ILE A 31 -5.17 75.51 -1.15
CA ILE A 31 -3.87 74.84 -0.94
C ILE A 31 -3.50 73.97 -2.16
N ARG A 32 -4.44 73.24 -2.73
CA ARG A 32 -4.21 72.43 -3.91
C ARG A 32 -3.82 73.25 -5.10
N LEU A 33 -4.53 74.36 -5.41
CA LEU A 33 -4.18 75.30 -6.47
C LEU A 33 -2.83 75.93 -6.27
N GLN A 34 -2.57 76.40 -5.05
CA GLN A 34 -1.29 76.98 -4.66
C GLN A 34 -0.17 76.00 -4.92
N HIS A 35 -0.30 74.76 -4.45
CA HIS A 35 0.72 73.72 -4.65
C HIS A 35 0.97 73.43 -6.15
N ILE A 36 -0.09 73.32 -6.93
CA ILE A 36 0.01 73.05 -8.38
C ILE A 36 0.78 74.23 -9.06
N LEU A 37 0.52 75.47 -8.71
CA LEU A 37 1.13 76.60 -9.37
C LEU A 37 2.58 76.87 -8.87
N GLU A 38 2.82 76.71 -7.57
CA GLU A 38 4.18 76.81 -6.96
C GLU A 38 5.12 75.74 -7.52
N THR A 39 4.65 74.52 -7.70
CA THR A 39 5.44 73.42 -8.28
C THR A 39 5.86 73.74 -9.73
N ARG A 40 5.13 74.61 -10.39
CA ARG A 40 5.44 75.10 -11.77
C ARG A 40 6.19 76.44 -11.82
N GLY A 41 6.66 76.93 -10.65
CA GLY A 41 7.55 78.10 -10.55
C GLY A 41 6.82 79.45 -10.48
N PHE A 42 5.53 79.49 -10.20
CA PHE A 42 4.79 80.73 -10.01
C PHE A 42 4.83 81.22 -8.57
N GLU A 43 4.90 82.48 -8.29
CA GLU A 43 4.69 83.04 -6.93
C GLU A 43 3.16 83.19 -6.72
N VAL A 44 2.64 82.52 -5.70
CA VAL A 44 1.16 82.48 -5.49
C VAL A 44 0.79 83.24 -4.23
N ALA A 45 -0.13 84.16 -4.36
CA ALA A 45 -0.84 84.80 -3.22
C ALA A 45 -2.26 84.20 -3.17
N VAL A 46 -2.78 83.95 -1.98
CA VAL A 46 -4.14 83.39 -1.79
C VAL A 46 -5.01 84.41 -1.05
N SER A 47 -6.22 84.57 -1.55
CA SER A 47 -7.30 85.34 -0.91
C SER A 47 -8.54 84.44 -0.74
N HIS A 48 -9.30 84.57 0.36
CA HIS A 48 -10.37 83.62 0.66
C HIS A 48 -11.77 84.11 0.27
N ASN A 49 -11.86 85.34 -0.30
CA ASN A 49 -13.10 85.90 -0.89
C ASN A 49 -12.76 87.07 -1.78
N GLY A 50 -13.73 87.54 -2.53
CA GLY A 50 -13.58 88.69 -3.48
C GLY A 50 -13.23 90.03 -2.78
N LYS A 51 -13.72 90.27 -1.57
CA LYS A 51 -13.38 91.49 -0.82
C LYS A 51 -11.91 91.51 -0.36
N ALA A 52 -11.44 90.43 0.17
CA ALA A 52 -10.05 90.22 0.55
C ALA A 52 -9.10 90.39 -0.66
N ALA A 53 -9.52 89.86 -1.83
CA ALA A 53 -8.78 90.00 -3.07
C ALA A 53 -8.67 91.45 -3.52
N LEU A 54 -9.76 92.20 -3.47
CA LEU A 54 -9.75 93.67 -3.77
C LEU A 54 -8.89 94.50 -2.77
N GLN A 55 -8.86 94.09 -1.49
CA GLN A 55 -8.00 94.71 -0.50
C GLN A 55 -6.50 94.42 -0.79
N TYR A 56 -6.17 93.22 -1.19
CA TYR A 56 -4.83 92.80 -1.62
C TYR A 56 -4.36 93.61 -2.86
N LEU A 57 -5.27 93.79 -3.83
CA LEU A 57 -5.00 94.50 -5.05
C LEU A 57 -4.69 96.02 -4.84
N LYS A 58 -5.02 96.63 -3.71
CA LYS A 58 -4.68 98.09 -3.40
C LYS A 58 -3.17 98.32 -3.31
N GLY A 59 -2.42 97.27 -2.99
CA GLY A 59 -0.97 97.45 -2.80
C GLY A 59 -0.12 96.47 -3.62
N ASN A 60 -0.79 95.50 -4.30
CA ASN A 60 -0.10 94.47 -5.07
C ASN A 60 -0.70 94.30 -6.46
N ARG A 61 0.11 94.09 -7.48
CA ARG A 61 -0.35 93.88 -8.85
C ARG A 61 0.02 92.51 -9.36
N PRO A 62 -0.81 91.47 -9.26
CA PRO A 62 -0.50 90.14 -9.75
C PRO A 62 -0.51 90.13 -11.28
N THR A 63 0.20 89.19 -11.90
CA THR A 63 0.25 88.92 -13.34
C THR A 63 -1.07 88.38 -13.88
N ILE A 64 -1.73 87.51 -13.09
CA ILE A 64 -3.01 86.85 -13.39
C ILE A 64 -3.80 86.69 -12.10
N ILE A 65 -5.11 86.74 -12.19
CA ILE A 65 -6.07 86.42 -11.11
C ILE A 65 -6.80 85.13 -11.47
N ILE A 66 -6.83 84.13 -10.60
CA ILE A 66 -7.63 82.90 -10.73
C ILE A 66 -8.63 82.90 -9.63
N SER A 67 -9.93 83.07 -9.95
CA SER A 67 -10.97 83.18 -8.96
C SER A 67 -12.03 82.07 -9.09
N ASP A 68 -12.41 81.43 -7.98
CA ASP A 68 -13.68 80.70 -7.95
C ASP A 68 -14.84 81.62 -8.23
N VAL A 69 -15.85 81.09 -8.90
CA VAL A 69 -17.11 81.81 -9.21
C VAL A 69 -17.95 81.89 -7.94
N ILE A 70 -18.13 80.82 -7.22
CA ILE A 70 -19.02 80.73 -6.05
C ILE A 70 -18.21 80.96 -4.79
N MET A 71 -18.31 82.18 -4.24
CA MET A 71 -17.64 82.56 -3.01
C MET A 71 -18.55 83.40 -2.10
N PRO A 72 -18.40 83.28 -0.75
CA PRO A 72 -19.21 84.15 0.17
C PRO A 72 -18.77 85.62 0.09
N GLU A 73 -19.65 86.51 0.42
CA GLU A 73 -19.54 88.03 0.50
C GLU A 73 -19.37 88.71 -0.86
N MET A 74 -18.62 88.19 -1.79
CA MET A 74 -18.43 88.70 -3.15
C MET A 74 -18.08 87.52 -4.05
N ASP A 75 -18.90 87.21 -5.02
CA ASP A 75 -18.70 86.14 -6.01
C ASP A 75 -17.61 86.51 -7.03
N GLY A 76 -17.15 85.50 -7.79
CA GLY A 76 -16.10 85.67 -8.77
C GLY A 76 -16.52 86.57 -9.95
N TYR A 77 -17.79 86.62 -10.27
CA TYR A 77 -18.30 87.56 -11.33
C TYR A 77 -18.25 88.99 -10.90
N GLU A 78 -18.67 89.26 -9.66
CA GLU A 78 -18.65 90.62 -9.12
C GLU A 78 -17.22 91.10 -8.91
N LEU A 79 -16.35 90.19 -8.45
CA LEU A 79 -14.89 90.48 -8.36
C LEU A 79 -14.32 90.81 -9.73
N CYS A 80 -14.59 90.01 -10.73
CA CYS A 80 -14.08 90.22 -12.09
C CYS A 80 -14.59 91.58 -12.65
N LYS A 81 -15.87 91.90 -12.50
CA LYS A 81 -16.43 93.18 -12.94
C LYS A 81 -15.74 94.35 -12.28
N ARG A 82 -15.57 94.36 -10.96
CA ARG A 82 -14.86 95.45 -10.25
C ARG A 82 -13.41 95.59 -10.64
N ILE A 83 -12.73 94.52 -10.97
CA ILE A 83 -11.34 94.55 -11.50
C ILE A 83 -11.35 95.21 -12.90
N LYS A 84 -12.30 94.85 -13.74
CA LYS A 84 -12.36 95.32 -15.14
C LYS A 84 -12.89 96.75 -15.22
N ASP A 85 -13.67 97.24 -14.23
CA ASP A 85 -14.16 98.65 -14.16
C ASP A 85 -13.15 99.56 -13.52
N ASP A 86 -12.06 99.12 -12.89
CA ASP A 86 -11.02 99.93 -12.29
C ASP A 86 -9.93 100.26 -13.30
N GLU A 87 -9.65 101.55 -13.59
CA GLU A 87 -8.63 101.99 -14.54
C GLU A 87 -7.26 101.47 -14.30
N ASN A 88 -6.86 101.18 -13.06
CA ASN A 88 -5.57 100.67 -12.68
C ASN A 88 -5.42 99.14 -12.69
N LEU A 89 -6.59 98.40 -12.65
CA LEU A 89 -6.61 96.95 -12.54
C LEU A 89 -7.13 96.20 -13.80
N LYS A 90 -7.87 96.95 -14.68
CA LYS A 90 -8.57 96.36 -15.84
C LYS A 90 -7.70 95.49 -16.79
N ASP A 91 -6.41 95.80 -16.85
CA ASP A 91 -5.45 95.05 -17.71
C ASP A 91 -5.00 93.74 -17.08
N ILE A 92 -5.40 93.38 -15.88
CA ILE A 92 -5.03 92.13 -15.23
C ILE A 92 -5.97 90.99 -15.75
N PRO A 93 -5.45 89.95 -16.32
CA PRO A 93 -6.31 88.84 -16.78
C PRO A 93 -6.96 88.14 -15.59
N VAL A 94 -8.26 87.79 -15.76
CA VAL A 94 -9.04 87.06 -14.75
C VAL A 94 -9.50 85.73 -15.37
N ILE A 95 -9.12 84.64 -14.73
CA ILE A 95 -9.63 83.25 -15.04
C ILE A 95 -10.69 82.93 -14.00
N LEU A 96 -11.84 82.51 -14.40
CA LEU A 96 -12.87 82.06 -13.52
C LEU A 96 -12.88 80.50 -13.47
N LEU A 97 -12.86 79.97 -12.26
CA LEU A 97 -13.05 78.57 -12.00
C LEU A 97 -14.53 78.30 -11.74
N THR A 98 -15.18 77.47 -12.53
CA THR A 98 -16.60 77.19 -12.37
C THR A 98 -16.88 75.66 -12.26
N SER A 99 -17.77 75.30 -11.36
CA SER A 99 -18.32 73.92 -11.28
C SER A 99 -19.53 73.72 -12.18
N LEU A 100 -19.97 74.81 -12.79
CA LEU A 100 -21.22 74.89 -13.59
C LEU A 100 -20.87 74.65 -15.06
N SER A 101 -21.49 73.65 -15.64
CA SER A 101 -21.42 73.31 -17.05
C SER A 101 -22.52 74.00 -17.86
N ASP A 102 -23.26 74.91 -17.27
CA ASP A 102 -24.32 75.65 -17.95
C ASP A 102 -23.71 76.74 -18.86
N PRO A 103 -24.04 76.77 -20.13
CA PRO A 103 -23.61 77.78 -21.03
C PRO A 103 -23.99 79.24 -20.59
N GLU A 104 -25.07 79.41 -19.82
CA GLU A 104 -25.47 80.74 -19.28
C GLU A 104 -24.43 81.36 -18.32
N ASP A 105 -23.76 80.52 -17.51
CA ASP A 105 -22.69 80.94 -16.59
C ASP A 105 -21.44 81.41 -17.33
N ILE A 106 -21.11 80.76 -18.45
CA ILE A 106 -20.00 81.17 -19.30
C ILE A 106 -20.31 82.49 -19.96
N ILE A 107 -21.53 82.70 -20.47
CA ILE A 107 -21.97 83.98 -21.04
C ILE A 107 -21.91 85.11 -20.02
N ARG A 108 -22.40 84.85 -18.80
CA ARG A 108 -22.33 85.81 -17.66
C ARG A 108 -20.89 86.23 -17.33
N GLY A 109 -19.97 85.28 -17.36
CA GLY A 109 -18.56 85.57 -17.14
C GLY A 109 -17.90 86.41 -18.25
N LEU A 110 -18.34 86.20 -19.48
CA LEU A 110 -17.89 87.01 -20.62
C LEU A 110 -18.49 88.43 -20.55
N GLU A 111 -19.75 88.62 -20.12
CA GLU A 111 -20.36 89.86 -19.88
C GLU A 111 -19.62 90.74 -18.86
N VAL A 112 -19.08 90.12 -17.82
CA VAL A 112 -18.28 90.81 -16.78
C VAL A 112 -16.79 90.96 -17.17
N GLY A 113 -16.41 90.50 -18.37
CA GLY A 113 -15.05 90.70 -18.94
C GLY A 113 -14.01 89.72 -18.46
N ALA A 114 -14.35 88.51 -18.04
CA ALA A 114 -13.39 87.45 -17.74
C ALA A 114 -12.59 87.04 -18.95
N ASP A 115 -11.30 86.77 -18.80
CA ASP A 115 -10.40 86.43 -19.89
C ASP A 115 -10.38 84.95 -20.24
N ASN A 116 -10.74 84.07 -19.29
CA ASN A 116 -10.89 82.60 -19.52
C ASN A 116 -11.70 81.93 -18.42
N PHE A 117 -12.13 80.72 -18.70
CA PHE A 117 -12.89 79.80 -17.81
C PHE A 117 -12.26 78.46 -17.73
N ILE A 118 -12.30 77.86 -16.58
CA ILE A 118 -11.87 76.48 -16.36
C ILE A 118 -12.94 75.79 -15.54
N THR A 119 -13.50 74.69 -16.07
CA THR A 119 -14.49 73.89 -15.33
C THR A 119 -13.89 72.96 -14.28
N LYS A 120 -14.50 72.98 -13.10
CA LYS A 120 -14.13 72.01 -12.02
C LYS A 120 -14.91 70.67 -12.26
N PRO A 121 -14.25 69.50 -12.09
CA PRO A 121 -12.85 69.32 -11.72
C PRO A 121 -11.91 69.49 -12.94
N TYR A 122 -10.81 70.16 -12.73
CA TYR A 122 -9.82 70.49 -13.76
C TYR A 122 -8.60 69.57 -13.63
N GLN A 123 -8.00 69.25 -14.78
CA GLN A 123 -6.70 68.58 -14.82
C GLN A 123 -5.57 69.62 -14.67
N GLU A 124 -4.54 69.26 -13.92
CA GLU A 124 -3.37 70.12 -13.68
C GLU A 124 -2.75 70.63 -14.98
N LYS A 125 -2.60 69.74 -16.00
CA LYS A 125 -2.03 70.09 -17.29
C LYS A 125 -2.86 71.15 -18.00
N LEU A 126 -4.19 71.04 -17.95
CA LEU A 126 -5.08 71.95 -18.59
C LEU A 126 -5.06 73.37 -17.94
N LEU A 127 -5.06 73.42 -16.60
CA LEU A 127 -4.94 74.69 -15.85
C LEU A 127 -3.64 75.39 -16.22
N VAL A 128 -2.51 74.70 -16.15
CA VAL A 128 -1.21 75.31 -16.46
C VAL A 128 -1.11 75.76 -17.94
N SER A 129 -1.61 74.96 -18.87
CA SER A 129 -1.59 75.38 -20.30
C SER A 129 -2.44 76.62 -20.57
N ARG A 130 -3.53 76.79 -19.85
CA ARG A 130 -4.39 77.98 -19.96
C ARG A 130 -3.73 79.25 -19.39
N ILE A 131 -3.10 79.13 -18.26
CA ILE A 131 -2.31 80.24 -17.68
C ILE A 131 -1.18 80.64 -18.62
N GLN A 132 -0.41 79.69 -19.14
CA GLN A 132 0.65 79.96 -20.09
C GLN A 132 0.14 80.68 -21.36
N TYR A 133 -0.96 80.18 -21.91
CA TYR A 133 -1.60 80.74 -23.07
C TYR A 133 -1.96 82.21 -22.85
N ILE A 134 -2.58 82.55 -21.72
CA ILE A 134 -2.97 83.96 -21.38
C ILE A 134 -1.74 84.84 -21.24
N ILE A 135 -0.69 84.34 -20.60
CA ILE A 135 0.55 85.09 -20.39
C ILE A 135 1.24 85.36 -21.73
N VAL A 136 1.39 84.39 -22.61
CA VAL A 136 2.00 84.50 -23.94
C VAL A 136 1.20 85.51 -24.81
N ASN A 137 -0.07 85.45 -24.79
CA ASN A 137 -0.92 86.31 -25.61
C ASN A 137 -1.14 87.71 -25.05
N ARG A 138 -0.70 88.03 -23.83
CA ARG A 138 -0.81 89.36 -23.20
C ARG A 138 -0.07 90.43 -24.01
N GLU A 139 1.12 90.12 -24.56
CA GLU A 139 1.89 91.04 -25.36
C GLU A 139 1.23 91.31 -26.73
N ILE A 140 0.45 90.37 -27.21
CA ILE A 140 -0.30 90.49 -28.51
C ILE A 140 -1.54 91.38 -28.31
N ARG A 141 -2.17 91.30 -27.12
CA ARG A 141 -3.38 92.07 -26.78
C ARG A 141 -3.10 93.60 -26.56
N SER A 142 -1.86 93.90 -26.13
CA SER A 142 -1.49 95.32 -25.92
C SER A 142 -1.40 96.25 -27.19
N LYS A 143 -1.48 95.62 -28.35
CA LYS A 143 -1.29 96.27 -29.66
C LYS A 143 -2.59 96.41 -30.48
N SER A 144 -3.73 95.97 -30.06
CA SER A 144 -5.01 95.98 -30.80
C SER A 144 -6.10 96.64 -29.96
N SER A 145 -6.33 98.00 -30.22
CA SER A 145 -7.42 98.78 -29.66
C SER A 145 -8.52 98.91 -30.70
N ALA A 146 -9.64 98.21 -30.50
CA ALA A 146 -11.01 98.63 -30.92
C ALA A 146 -12.01 97.62 -30.41
N GLY A 147 -12.68 97.90 -29.30
CA GLY A 147 -13.77 97.12 -28.79
C GLY A 147 -15.01 97.23 -29.64
N MET A 148 -15.36 96.17 -30.33
CA MET A 148 -16.70 95.96 -30.90
C MET A 148 -17.41 94.90 -30.06
N GLY A 149 -18.45 95.33 -29.29
CA GLY A 149 -19.35 94.37 -28.64
C GLY A 149 -20.14 93.62 -29.67
N ILE A 150 -20.33 92.27 -29.44
CA ILE A 150 -21.10 91.41 -30.27
C ILE A 150 -22.42 91.05 -29.59
N GLU A 151 -23.56 91.23 -30.28
CA GLU A 151 -24.83 90.70 -29.78
C GLU A 151 -24.91 89.23 -30.18
N ILE A 152 -25.08 88.30 -29.19
CA ILE A 152 -25.37 86.87 -29.44
C ILE A 152 -26.76 86.56 -28.93
N PHE A 153 -27.48 85.68 -29.62
CA PHE A 153 -28.75 85.17 -29.19
C PHE A 153 -28.60 83.75 -28.73
N PHE A 154 -28.78 83.54 -27.38
CA PHE A 154 -28.64 82.26 -26.83
C PHE A 154 -29.78 81.96 -25.79
N ALA A 155 -30.27 80.74 -25.78
CA ALA A 155 -31.38 80.30 -24.90
C ALA A 155 -32.61 81.28 -24.96
N GLY A 156 -32.91 81.82 -26.12
CA GLY A 156 -34.07 82.75 -26.29
C GLY A 156 -33.88 84.17 -25.81
N ARG A 157 -32.67 84.55 -25.40
CA ARG A 157 -32.35 85.91 -24.90
C ARG A 157 -31.18 86.51 -25.70
N LYS A 158 -31.20 87.85 -25.80
CA LYS A 158 -30.14 88.66 -26.37
C LYS A 158 -29.08 89.00 -25.27
N HIS A 159 -27.83 88.62 -25.55
CA HIS A 159 -26.68 88.96 -24.68
C HIS A 159 -25.75 89.90 -25.44
N PHE A 160 -25.32 90.98 -24.78
CA PHE A 160 -24.32 91.89 -25.34
C PHE A 160 -22.96 91.53 -24.74
N LEU A 161 -22.04 90.95 -25.56
CA LEU A 161 -20.72 90.65 -25.14
C LEU A 161 -19.73 91.71 -25.54
N ALA A 162 -19.21 92.44 -24.58
CA ALA A 162 -18.13 93.42 -24.76
C ALA A 162 -16.77 92.70 -24.88
N ALA A 163 -16.72 91.61 -25.55
CA ALA A 163 -15.54 90.76 -25.64
C ALA A 163 -14.79 90.96 -26.93
N ASP A 164 -13.47 90.95 -26.85
CA ASP A 164 -12.59 91.04 -28.01
C ASP A 164 -12.75 89.77 -28.87
N ARG A 165 -12.62 89.86 -30.20
CA ARG A 165 -12.73 88.67 -31.09
C ARG A 165 -11.84 87.51 -30.69
N ILE A 166 -10.70 87.86 -30.13
CA ILE A 166 -9.73 86.86 -29.57
C ILE A 166 -10.32 86.12 -28.42
N GLN A 167 -11.05 86.75 -27.48
CA GLN A 167 -11.66 86.06 -26.29
C GLN A 167 -12.74 85.08 -26.71
N ILE A 168 -13.51 85.37 -27.74
CA ILE A 168 -14.54 84.46 -28.22
C ILE A 168 -13.91 83.23 -28.90
N VAL A 169 -12.81 83.43 -29.69
CA VAL A 169 -12.09 82.31 -30.32
C VAL A 169 -11.42 81.43 -29.24
N ASP A 170 -10.83 82.04 -28.23
CA ASP A 170 -10.22 81.30 -27.12
C ASP A 170 -11.24 80.43 -26.34
N LEU A 171 -12.42 80.93 -26.12
CA LEU A 171 -13.48 80.18 -25.48
C LEU A 171 -13.96 78.98 -26.32
N LEU A 172 -14.18 79.23 -27.64
CA LEU A 172 -14.59 78.18 -28.56
C LEU A 172 -13.52 77.06 -28.66
N LEU A 173 -12.25 77.40 -28.75
CA LEU A 173 -11.18 76.45 -28.75
C LEU A 173 -11.12 75.67 -27.43
N SER A 174 -11.29 76.36 -26.30
CA SER A 174 -11.33 75.69 -24.97
C SER A 174 -12.48 74.71 -24.86
N SER A 175 -13.65 75.12 -25.29
CA SER A 175 -14.83 74.21 -25.24
C SER A 175 -14.69 73.02 -26.21
N TYR A 176 -14.14 73.21 -27.41
CA TYR A 176 -13.87 72.18 -28.39
C TYR A 176 -12.84 71.16 -27.86
N GLU A 177 -11.73 71.60 -27.28
CA GLU A 177 -10.72 70.69 -26.71
C GLU A 177 -11.29 69.83 -25.60
N THR A 178 -12.10 70.41 -24.70
CA THR A 178 -12.78 69.65 -23.62
C THR A 178 -13.74 68.62 -24.17
N ALA A 179 -14.54 68.97 -25.20
CA ALA A 179 -15.47 68.04 -25.86
C ALA A 179 -14.75 66.89 -26.56
N VAL A 180 -13.63 67.19 -27.23
CA VAL A 180 -12.80 66.12 -27.87
C VAL A 180 -12.21 65.19 -26.86
N GLN A 181 -11.72 65.68 -25.73
CA GLN A 181 -11.15 64.83 -24.68
C GLN A 181 -12.22 63.92 -24.06
N ASN A 182 -13.38 64.48 -23.70
CA ASN A 182 -14.50 63.65 -23.17
C ASN A 182 -14.96 62.57 -24.17
N TYR A 183 -14.96 62.90 -25.46
CA TYR A 183 -15.29 61.94 -26.49
C TYR A 183 -14.27 60.80 -26.55
N HIS A 184 -12.97 61.09 -26.45
CA HIS A 184 -11.93 60.06 -26.46
C HIS A 184 -12.02 59.16 -25.22
N GLU A 185 -12.27 59.72 -24.03
CA GLU A 185 -12.45 58.93 -22.79
C GLU A 185 -13.68 58.00 -22.89
N LEU A 186 -14.78 58.50 -23.45
CA LEU A 186 -15.99 57.68 -23.66
C LEU A 186 -15.75 56.55 -24.66
N VAL A 187 -15.05 56.80 -25.76
CA VAL A 187 -14.69 55.79 -26.75
C VAL A 187 -13.78 54.72 -26.15
N GLN A 188 -12.81 55.14 -25.35
CA GLN A 188 -11.89 54.20 -24.67
C GLN A 188 -12.66 53.34 -23.70
N SER A 189 -13.45 53.91 -22.79
CA SER A 189 -14.26 53.16 -21.81
C SER A 189 -15.22 52.18 -22.47
N ASN A 190 -15.92 52.59 -23.56
CA ASN A 190 -16.76 51.66 -24.32
C ASN A 190 -15.96 50.53 -24.98
N GLY A 191 -14.75 50.83 -25.45
CA GLY A 191 -13.85 49.79 -26.01
C GLY A 191 -13.42 48.80 -24.98
N GLU A 192 -13.11 49.22 -23.76
CA GLU A 192 -12.76 48.34 -22.62
C GLU A 192 -13.95 47.48 -22.16
N LEU A 193 -15.14 48.09 -22.07
CA LEU A 193 -16.37 47.38 -21.73
C LEU A 193 -16.71 46.29 -22.76
N THR A 194 -16.57 46.64 -24.05
CA THR A 194 -16.82 45.68 -25.15
C THR A 194 -15.86 44.50 -25.07
N ARG A 195 -14.56 44.75 -24.87
CA ARG A 195 -13.56 43.70 -24.73
C ARG A 195 -13.83 42.81 -23.50
N ALA A 196 -14.19 43.43 -22.36
CA ALA A 196 -14.56 42.69 -21.17
C ALA A 196 -15.76 41.77 -21.41
N ASN A 197 -16.80 42.26 -22.06
CA ASN A 197 -17.97 41.46 -22.43
C ASN A 197 -17.65 40.35 -23.44
N GLU A 198 -16.77 40.60 -24.39
CA GLU A 198 -16.30 39.57 -25.32
C GLU A 198 -15.50 38.49 -24.61
N MET A 199 -14.63 38.86 -23.67
CA MET A 199 -13.87 37.90 -22.84
C MET A 199 -14.80 37.07 -21.99
N VAL A 200 -15.73 37.67 -21.26
CA VAL A 200 -16.72 36.95 -20.44
C VAL A 200 -17.54 35.99 -21.31
N SER A 201 -17.99 36.43 -22.45
CA SER A 201 -18.76 35.61 -23.39
C SER A 201 -17.94 34.45 -23.96
N ALA A 202 -16.67 34.69 -24.29
CA ALA A 202 -15.76 33.65 -24.78
C ALA A 202 -15.48 32.60 -23.70
N GLU A 203 -15.28 33.03 -22.46
CA GLU A 203 -15.04 32.15 -21.32
C GLU A 203 -16.29 31.33 -20.97
N ALA A 204 -17.45 31.96 -20.94
CA ALA A 204 -18.73 31.26 -20.74
C ALA A 204 -18.98 30.19 -21.82
N ASN A 205 -18.72 30.55 -23.10
CA ASN A 205 -18.84 29.58 -24.20
C ASN A 205 -17.84 28.42 -24.08
N LYS A 206 -16.62 28.69 -23.67
CA LYS A 206 -15.60 27.65 -23.41
C LYS A 206 -16.05 26.70 -22.31
N LEU A 207 -16.51 27.21 -21.18
CA LEU A 207 -17.04 26.40 -20.05
C LEU A 207 -18.24 25.56 -20.51
N ARG A 208 -19.15 26.16 -21.25
CA ARG A 208 -20.31 25.45 -21.82
C ARG A 208 -19.90 24.30 -22.74
N THR A 209 -18.94 24.54 -23.61
CA THR A 209 -18.40 23.49 -24.49
C THR A 209 -17.78 22.36 -23.69
N LEU A 210 -17.02 22.68 -22.63
CA LEU A 210 -16.43 21.65 -21.76
C LEU A 210 -17.51 20.80 -21.08
N ILE A 211 -18.57 21.39 -20.56
CA ILE A 211 -19.70 20.69 -19.95
C ILE A 211 -20.43 19.81 -20.97
N GLU A 212 -20.61 20.28 -22.20
CA GLU A 212 -21.24 19.48 -23.26
C GLU A 212 -20.39 18.31 -23.75
N CYS A 213 -19.05 18.40 -23.66
CA CYS A 213 -18.13 17.31 -24.03
C CYS A 213 -17.94 16.24 -22.95
N LEU A 214 -18.49 16.40 -21.76
CA LEU A 214 -18.38 15.40 -20.71
C LEU A 214 -19.29 14.21 -20.97
N ASP A 215 -18.76 12.99 -20.78
CA ASP A 215 -19.53 11.74 -20.91
C ASP A 215 -20.53 11.51 -19.75
N ALA A 216 -20.63 12.45 -18.83
CA ALA A 216 -21.60 12.44 -17.75
C ALA A 216 -22.77 13.36 -18.05
N GLY A 217 -23.98 12.93 -17.77
CA GLY A 217 -25.17 13.79 -17.78
C GLY A 217 -25.10 14.79 -16.61
N ILE A 218 -25.05 16.09 -16.88
CA ILE A 218 -24.92 17.14 -15.88
C ILE A 218 -26.21 17.95 -15.79
N VAL A 219 -26.61 18.21 -14.55
CA VAL A 219 -27.76 19.08 -14.20
C VAL A 219 -27.31 20.09 -13.17
N PHE A 220 -27.59 21.35 -13.43
CA PHE A 220 -27.49 22.41 -12.44
C PHE A 220 -28.89 22.80 -11.97
N ALA A 221 -29.07 22.88 -10.68
CA ALA A 221 -30.29 23.39 -10.08
C ALA A 221 -29.99 24.45 -9.03
N ASP A 222 -30.87 25.46 -8.95
CA ASP A 222 -30.77 26.58 -8.03
C ASP A 222 -31.13 26.20 -6.58
N GLU A 223 -31.15 27.20 -5.70
CA GLU A 223 -31.50 27.07 -4.28
C GLU A 223 -32.93 26.55 -4.04
N ASN A 224 -33.80 26.67 -5.03
CA ASN A 224 -35.18 26.17 -5.01
C ASN A 224 -35.37 24.83 -5.70
N ASP A 225 -34.25 24.14 -6.03
CA ASP A 225 -34.21 22.87 -6.75
C ASP A 225 -34.75 22.98 -8.18
N VAL A 226 -34.79 24.18 -8.77
CA VAL A 226 -35.22 24.41 -10.14
C VAL A 226 -34.03 24.23 -11.06
N ILE A 227 -34.20 23.42 -12.09
CA ILE A 227 -33.16 23.12 -13.06
C ILE A 227 -32.89 24.36 -13.92
N THR A 228 -31.70 24.89 -13.83
CA THR A 228 -31.24 26.06 -14.57
C THR A 228 -30.47 25.68 -15.84
N GLU A 229 -29.76 24.55 -15.81
CA GLU A 229 -28.98 24.08 -16.94
C GLU A 229 -28.83 22.56 -16.96
N ILE A 230 -28.77 21.98 -18.16
CA ILE A 230 -28.40 20.58 -18.40
C ILE A 230 -27.51 20.51 -19.64
N ASN A 231 -26.63 19.49 -19.69
CA ASN A 231 -25.91 19.18 -20.90
C ASN A 231 -26.66 18.18 -21.80
N SER A 232 -26.18 18.03 -23.03
CA SER A 232 -26.80 17.13 -24.03
C SER A 232 -26.78 15.67 -23.56
N ARG A 233 -25.73 15.26 -22.86
CA ARG A 233 -25.60 13.88 -22.36
C ARG A 233 -26.68 13.51 -21.34
N PHE A 234 -27.10 14.44 -20.48
CA PHE A 234 -28.22 14.23 -19.59
C PHE A 234 -29.54 14.02 -20.37
N ALA A 235 -29.76 14.83 -21.40
CA ALA A 235 -30.96 14.73 -22.22
C ALA A 235 -31.03 13.37 -22.95
N GLU A 236 -29.90 12.85 -23.45
CA GLU A 236 -29.77 11.53 -24.06
C GLU A 236 -30.02 10.39 -23.05
N LEU A 237 -29.33 10.38 -21.91
CA LEU A 237 -29.44 9.32 -20.90
C LEU A 237 -30.88 9.15 -20.38
N PHE A 238 -31.60 10.25 -20.23
CA PHE A 238 -32.98 10.24 -19.72
C PHE A 238 -34.06 10.33 -20.79
N GLY A 239 -33.68 10.43 -22.07
CA GLY A 239 -34.64 10.53 -23.20
C GLY A 239 -35.52 11.78 -23.11
N THR A 240 -34.98 12.90 -22.64
CA THR A 240 -35.71 14.16 -22.46
C THR A 240 -35.13 15.25 -23.36
N LYS A 241 -35.91 16.33 -23.59
CA LYS A 241 -35.41 17.50 -24.30
C LYS A 241 -35.08 18.61 -23.29
N ARG A 242 -34.01 19.36 -23.56
CA ARG A 242 -33.60 20.49 -22.71
C ARG A 242 -34.76 21.45 -22.41
N SER A 243 -35.57 21.77 -23.42
CA SER A 243 -36.74 22.65 -23.28
C SER A 243 -37.85 22.09 -22.40
N GLU A 244 -37.90 20.78 -22.20
CA GLU A 244 -38.91 20.13 -21.36
C GLU A 244 -38.51 20.05 -19.87
N VAL A 245 -37.24 20.24 -19.59
CA VAL A 245 -36.63 20.04 -18.25
C VAL A 245 -36.28 21.37 -17.59
N LEU A 246 -35.81 22.37 -18.36
CA LEU A 246 -35.46 23.68 -17.84
C LEU A 246 -36.64 24.38 -17.17
N GLY A 247 -36.39 24.99 -16.02
CA GLY A 247 -37.42 25.69 -15.24
C GLY A 247 -38.33 24.75 -14.44
N LYS A 248 -38.14 23.43 -14.49
CA LYS A 248 -38.85 22.49 -13.61
C LYS A 248 -37.95 22.12 -12.42
N THR A 249 -38.60 21.73 -11.33
CA THR A 249 -37.84 21.20 -10.21
C THR A 249 -37.25 19.81 -10.54
N ILE A 250 -36.08 19.48 -9.96
CA ILE A 250 -35.42 18.18 -10.13
C ILE A 250 -36.42 17.03 -9.89
N TRP A 251 -37.35 17.24 -8.98
CA TRP A 251 -38.35 16.24 -8.56
C TRP A 251 -39.39 15.90 -9.62
N ASN A 252 -39.59 16.78 -10.60
CA ASN A 252 -40.62 16.69 -11.63
C ASN A 252 -40.10 16.22 -12.99
N VAL A 253 -38.81 15.89 -13.08
CA VAL A 253 -38.19 15.44 -14.34
C VAL A 253 -38.57 13.99 -14.67
N HIS A 254 -38.80 13.15 -13.67
CA HIS A 254 -39.13 11.74 -13.88
C HIS A 254 -40.50 11.42 -13.25
N LYS A 255 -41.35 10.73 -14.02
CA LYS A 255 -42.71 10.32 -13.58
C LYS A 255 -42.75 9.35 -12.39
N SER A 256 -41.61 8.76 -12.03
CA SER A 256 -41.46 7.79 -10.92
C SER A 256 -40.63 8.39 -9.80
N GLY A 257 -41.25 9.21 -8.95
CA GLY A 257 -40.61 9.99 -7.89
C GLY A 257 -39.88 9.18 -6.79
N ARG A 258 -40.15 7.89 -6.65
CA ARG A 258 -39.55 7.05 -5.60
C ARG A 258 -38.05 6.85 -5.70
N HIS A 259 -37.46 7.06 -6.86
CA HIS A 259 -36.00 6.87 -7.06
C HIS A 259 -35.17 8.08 -6.62
N LEU A 260 -35.80 9.25 -6.39
CA LEU A 260 -35.14 10.51 -6.04
C LEU A 260 -35.21 10.84 -4.54
N ASP A 261 -35.89 10.02 -3.73
CA ASP A 261 -36.07 10.32 -2.29
C ASP A 261 -34.72 10.45 -1.59
N HIS A 262 -33.76 9.59 -1.93
CA HIS A 262 -32.41 9.66 -1.37
C HIS A 262 -31.63 10.92 -1.80
N VAL A 263 -31.80 11.36 -3.04
CA VAL A 263 -31.24 12.62 -3.54
C VAL A 263 -31.86 13.80 -2.82
N ARG A 264 -33.17 13.73 -2.55
CA ARG A 264 -33.90 14.77 -1.78
C ARG A 264 -33.37 14.90 -0.36
N ASP A 265 -33.10 13.77 0.31
CA ASP A 265 -32.54 13.77 1.65
C ASP A 265 -31.14 14.39 1.67
N ILE A 266 -30.29 14.06 0.68
CA ILE A 266 -28.96 14.64 0.54
C ILE A 266 -29.04 16.15 0.32
N ILE A 267 -29.86 16.61 -0.62
CA ILE A 267 -30.01 18.04 -0.89
C ILE A 267 -30.58 18.78 0.35
N SER A 268 -31.48 18.14 1.10
CA SER A 268 -31.98 18.71 2.33
C SER A 268 -30.90 18.84 3.42
N GLN A 269 -29.93 17.95 3.46
CA GLN A 269 -28.75 18.05 4.34
C GLN A 269 -27.85 19.22 3.92
N PHE A 270 -27.62 19.41 2.62
CA PHE A 270 -26.88 20.56 2.10
C PHE A 270 -27.54 21.89 2.46
N LYS A 271 -28.86 22.01 2.27
CA LYS A 271 -29.63 23.21 2.62
C LYS A 271 -29.58 23.54 4.11
N ARG A 272 -29.42 22.53 4.97
CA ARG A 272 -29.31 22.70 6.44
C ARG A 272 -27.85 22.95 6.89
N GLY A 273 -26.89 22.95 5.99
CA GLY A 273 -25.49 23.11 6.32
C GLY A 273 -24.85 21.90 7.02
N LEU A 274 -25.50 20.72 7.01
CA LEU A 274 -25.04 19.50 7.67
C LEU A 274 -23.93 18.77 6.90
N SER A 275 -23.79 19.03 5.60
CA SER A 275 -22.73 18.51 4.75
C SER A 275 -22.41 19.50 3.65
N GLN A 276 -21.13 19.61 3.29
CA GLN A 276 -20.63 20.38 2.14
C GLN A 276 -19.88 19.48 1.15
N GLU A 277 -19.71 18.17 1.47
CA GLU A 277 -18.99 17.23 0.64
C GLU A 277 -19.90 16.62 -0.43
N ARG A 278 -19.30 16.26 -1.57
CA ARG A 278 -20.00 15.54 -2.63
C ARG A 278 -20.37 14.14 -2.15
N ILE A 279 -21.56 13.69 -2.50
CA ILE A 279 -22.04 12.35 -2.18
C ILE A 279 -22.28 11.57 -3.47
N SER A 280 -21.81 10.33 -3.51
CA SER A 280 -21.98 9.41 -4.66
C SER A 280 -23.04 8.37 -4.35
N ILE A 281 -23.88 8.05 -5.32
CA ILE A 281 -24.95 7.07 -5.24
C ILE A 281 -24.92 6.21 -6.50
N ASP A 282 -24.72 4.91 -6.36
CA ASP A 282 -24.82 3.98 -7.49
C ASP A 282 -26.25 3.44 -7.58
N ARG A 283 -26.78 3.40 -8.78
CA ARG A 283 -28.16 2.99 -9.04
C ARG A 283 -28.27 2.21 -10.35
N GLU A 284 -29.13 1.23 -10.35
CA GLU A 284 -29.58 0.59 -11.58
C GLU A 284 -30.89 1.25 -12.02
N LEU A 285 -30.93 1.74 -13.23
CA LEU A 285 -32.12 2.31 -13.85
C LEU A 285 -32.38 1.62 -15.19
N ARG A 286 -33.45 0.85 -15.31
CA ARG A 286 -33.75 -0.03 -16.44
C ARG A 286 -32.60 -1.01 -16.67
N ASP A 287 -31.91 -0.94 -17.80
CA ASP A 287 -30.77 -1.82 -18.15
C ASP A 287 -29.41 -1.12 -18.01
N HIS A 288 -29.38 0.06 -17.33
CA HIS A 288 -28.16 0.87 -17.16
C HIS A 288 -27.77 0.92 -15.69
N ALA A 289 -26.49 0.65 -15.43
CA ALA A 289 -25.85 0.96 -14.15
C ALA A 289 -25.38 2.41 -14.17
N LEU A 290 -25.98 3.26 -13.33
CA LEU A 290 -25.70 4.70 -13.28
C LEU A 290 -24.98 5.03 -11.96
N SER A 291 -23.87 5.75 -12.05
CA SER A 291 -23.23 6.37 -10.89
C SER A 291 -23.62 7.85 -10.87
N MET A 292 -24.33 8.26 -9.81
CA MET A 292 -24.82 9.63 -9.63
C MET A 292 -24.02 10.32 -8.54
N GLN A 293 -23.50 11.51 -8.84
CA GLN A 293 -22.85 12.35 -7.83
C GLN A 293 -23.67 13.61 -7.60
N VAL A 294 -23.88 13.92 -6.35
CA VAL A 294 -24.64 15.11 -5.89
C VAL A 294 -23.66 16.02 -5.17
N GLN A 295 -23.45 17.22 -5.72
CA GLN A 295 -22.49 18.19 -5.19
C GLN A 295 -23.17 19.53 -4.93
N PRO A 296 -23.11 20.10 -3.71
CA PRO A 296 -23.69 21.42 -3.43
C PRO A 296 -22.83 22.54 -4.00
N ILE A 297 -23.49 23.66 -4.31
CA ILE A 297 -22.87 24.93 -4.68
C ILE A 297 -23.08 25.91 -3.53
N PHE A 298 -21.99 26.43 -2.97
CA PHE A 298 -22.00 27.46 -1.93
C PHE A 298 -21.31 28.72 -2.44
N GLU A 299 -21.83 29.89 -2.04
CA GLU A 299 -21.20 31.17 -2.22
C GLU A 299 -21.29 31.91 -0.89
N ASP A 300 -20.18 32.36 -0.34
CA ASP A 300 -20.09 33.00 0.99
C ASP A 300 -20.84 32.19 2.08
N ASP A 301 -20.58 30.86 2.16
CA ASP A 301 -21.26 29.91 3.06
C ASP A 301 -22.79 29.80 2.88
N THR A 302 -23.33 30.41 1.86
CA THR A 302 -24.76 30.32 1.54
C THR A 302 -24.99 29.31 0.43
N TYR A 303 -25.92 28.35 0.66
CA TYR A 303 -26.31 27.39 -0.36
C TYR A 303 -26.98 28.10 -1.55
N LYS A 304 -26.45 27.90 -2.75
CA LYS A 304 -26.92 28.47 -4.01
C LYS A 304 -27.53 27.46 -4.96
N GLY A 305 -27.33 26.18 -4.68
CA GLY A 305 -27.86 25.15 -5.56
C GLY A 305 -27.06 23.85 -5.51
N VAL A 306 -27.29 22.98 -6.48
CA VAL A 306 -26.70 21.66 -6.57
C VAL A 306 -26.33 21.31 -8.00
N ILE A 307 -25.22 20.59 -8.14
CA ILE A 307 -24.81 19.92 -9.38
C ILE A 307 -25.10 18.44 -9.21
N LEU A 308 -25.86 17.87 -10.13
CA LEU A 308 -26.03 16.43 -10.28
C LEU A 308 -25.23 15.97 -11.50
N SER A 309 -24.32 15.03 -11.31
CA SER A 309 -23.61 14.39 -12.40
C SER A 309 -23.99 12.91 -12.44
N VAL A 310 -24.40 12.41 -13.61
CA VAL A 310 -24.86 11.03 -13.83
C VAL A 310 -24.00 10.39 -14.91
N LEU A 311 -23.27 9.36 -14.50
CA LEU A 311 -22.39 8.60 -15.40
C LEU A 311 -22.98 7.21 -15.65
N ASP A 312 -23.05 6.79 -16.92
CA ASP A 312 -23.37 5.41 -17.27
C ASP A 312 -22.12 4.55 -17.11
N VAL A 313 -22.16 3.64 -16.14
CA VAL A 313 -21.05 2.72 -15.80
C VAL A 313 -21.37 1.28 -16.21
N SER A 314 -22.40 1.06 -17.02
CA SER A 314 -22.88 -0.27 -17.41
C SER A 314 -21.80 -1.13 -18.06
N ASP A 315 -21.02 -0.58 -18.95
CA ASP A 315 -19.95 -1.33 -19.62
C ASP A 315 -18.81 -1.66 -18.67
N PHE A 316 -18.50 -0.76 -17.76
CA PHE A 316 -17.50 -1.01 -16.71
C PHE A 316 -17.94 -2.10 -15.74
N VAL A 317 -19.20 -2.06 -15.29
CA VAL A 317 -19.78 -3.10 -14.40
C VAL A 317 -19.81 -4.45 -15.10
N LYS A 318 -20.28 -4.51 -16.35
CA LYS A 318 -20.30 -5.76 -17.15
C LYS A 318 -18.90 -6.32 -17.37
N ALA A 319 -17.92 -5.48 -17.73
CA ALA A 319 -16.52 -5.91 -17.89
C ALA A 319 -15.92 -6.44 -16.58
N LYS A 320 -16.21 -5.79 -15.47
CA LYS A 320 -15.80 -6.24 -14.13
C LYS A 320 -16.43 -7.60 -13.79
N GLU A 321 -17.74 -7.74 -13.98
CA GLU A 321 -18.44 -9.00 -13.72
C GLU A 321 -17.93 -10.14 -14.60
N GLN A 322 -17.71 -9.89 -15.89
CA GLN A 322 -17.13 -10.87 -16.80
C GLN A 322 -15.74 -11.31 -16.36
N THR A 323 -14.90 -10.36 -15.92
CA THR A 323 -13.56 -10.65 -15.40
C THR A 323 -13.64 -11.49 -14.12
N GLU A 324 -14.54 -11.13 -13.19
CA GLU A 324 -14.75 -11.88 -11.97
C GLU A 324 -15.29 -13.31 -12.25
N GLN A 325 -16.24 -13.43 -13.18
CA GLN A 325 -16.76 -14.74 -13.59
C GLN A 325 -15.69 -15.61 -14.24
N ALA A 326 -14.87 -15.02 -15.14
CA ALA A 326 -13.74 -15.73 -15.75
C ALA A 326 -12.72 -16.21 -14.71
N ASN A 327 -12.39 -15.36 -13.73
CA ASN A 327 -11.49 -15.73 -12.64
C ASN A 327 -12.09 -16.81 -11.72
N ARG A 328 -13.39 -16.76 -11.43
CA ARG A 328 -14.08 -17.81 -10.66
C ARG A 328 -14.07 -19.13 -11.42
N ALA A 329 -14.40 -19.10 -12.73
CA ALA A 329 -14.38 -20.29 -13.59
C ALA A 329 -12.96 -20.89 -13.69
N LYS A 330 -11.92 -20.06 -13.88
CA LYS A 330 -10.50 -20.48 -13.88
C LYS A 330 -10.13 -21.18 -12.57
N GLY A 331 -10.49 -20.59 -11.43
CA GLY A 331 -10.22 -21.18 -10.11
C GLY A 331 -10.94 -22.51 -9.87
N GLN A 332 -12.21 -22.60 -10.27
CA GLN A 332 -13.00 -23.85 -10.15
C GLN A 332 -12.47 -24.95 -11.07
N PHE A 333 -12.11 -24.61 -12.31
CA PHE A 333 -11.50 -25.54 -13.24
C PHE A 333 -10.20 -26.14 -12.68
N LEU A 334 -9.28 -25.28 -12.18
CA LEU A 334 -8.02 -25.75 -11.61
C LEU A 334 -8.22 -26.62 -10.36
N ALA A 335 -9.20 -26.27 -9.49
CA ALA A 335 -9.53 -27.08 -8.32
C ALA A 335 -10.04 -28.46 -8.71
N ASN A 336 -10.96 -28.54 -9.67
CA ASN A 336 -11.50 -29.80 -10.17
C ASN A 336 -10.40 -30.65 -10.85
N MET A 337 -9.61 -30.04 -11.72
CA MET A 337 -8.50 -30.73 -12.41
C MET A 337 -7.46 -31.27 -11.43
N SER A 338 -7.16 -30.53 -10.37
CA SER A 338 -6.23 -31.05 -9.36
C SER A 338 -6.76 -32.31 -8.68
N HIS A 339 -8.06 -32.31 -8.33
CA HIS A 339 -8.65 -33.47 -7.70
C HIS A 339 -8.64 -34.68 -8.64
N GLU A 340 -8.98 -34.44 -9.92
CA GLU A 340 -9.02 -35.50 -10.95
C GLU A 340 -7.61 -36.06 -11.29
N ILE A 341 -6.55 -35.21 -11.18
CA ILE A 341 -5.16 -35.66 -11.41
C ILE A 341 -4.59 -36.29 -10.14
N ARG A 342 -4.92 -35.75 -8.95
CA ARG A 342 -4.42 -36.29 -7.67
C ARG A 342 -4.84 -37.71 -7.42
N THR A 343 -6.07 -38.06 -7.71
CA THR A 343 -6.63 -39.40 -7.48
C THR A 343 -5.83 -40.51 -8.20
N PRO A 344 -5.59 -40.47 -9.53
CA PRO A 344 -4.78 -41.48 -10.18
C PRO A 344 -3.30 -41.46 -9.74
N LEU A 345 -2.72 -40.27 -9.47
CA LEU A 345 -1.33 -40.19 -9.01
C LEU A 345 -1.13 -40.77 -7.61
N ASN A 346 -2.05 -40.53 -6.69
CA ASN A 346 -2.00 -41.17 -5.38
C ASN A 346 -2.10 -42.71 -5.51
N GLY A 347 -2.90 -43.19 -6.47
CA GLY A 347 -2.95 -44.60 -6.82
C GLY A 347 -1.61 -45.13 -7.33
N ILE A 348 -0.93 -44.40 -8.20
CA ILE A 348 0.41 -44.80 -8.71
C ILE A 348 1.43 -44.82 -7.57
N VAL A 349 1.46 -43.78 -6.71
CA VAL A 349 2.38 -43.71 -5.53
C VAL A 349 2.10 -44.87 -4.57
N GLY A 350 0.82 -45.14 -4.30
CA GLY A 350 0.44 -46.24 -3.42
C GLY A 350 0.86 -47.59 -3.98
N MET A 351 0.59 -47.86 -5.28
CA MET A 351 0.97 -49.16 -5.93
C MET A 351 2.49 -49.30 -6.03
N ALA A 352 3.21 -48.23 -6.34
CA ALA A 352 4.67 -48.24 -6.33
C ALA A 352 5.22 -48.53 -4.92
N GLY A 353 4.61 -47.92 -3.87
CA GLY A 353 4.93 -48.21 -2.49
C GLY A 353 4.74 -49.70 -2.13
N LEU A 354 3.58 -50.26 -2.47
CA LEU A 354 3.27 -51.69 -2.26
C LEU A 354 4.24 -52.61 -3.01
N ALA A 355 4.59 -52.27 -4.24
CA ALA A 355 5.52 -53.08 -5.02
C ALA A 355 6.93 -53.08 -4.38
N LEU A 356 7.38 -51.94 -3.81
CA LEU A 356 8.67 -51.86 -3.12
C LEU A 356 8.77 -52.74 -1.85
N GLU A 357 7.66 -53.13 -1.26
CA GLU A 357 7.60 -54.01 -0.11
C GLU A 357 7.65 -55.50 -0.50
N THR A 358 7.56 -55.82 -1.80
CA THR A 358 7.68 -57.19 -2.31
C THR A 358 9.14 -57.54 -2.68
N PRO A 359 9.50 -58.83 -2.79
CA PRO A 359 10.80 -59.20 -3.33
C PRO A 359 10.98 -58.69 -4.76
N LEU A 360 11.89 -57.77 -4.97
CA LEU A 360 12.22 -57.19 -6.27
C LEU A 360 13.72 -57.41 -6.58
N SER A 361 14.04 -57.53 -7.88
CA SER A 361 15.43 -57.35 -8.29
C SER A 361 15.87 -55.87 -8.14
N ASP A 362 17.16 -55.63 -8.00
CA ASP A 362 17.68 -54.26 -7.85
C ASP A 362 17.23 -53.34 -8.97
N GLN A 363 17.20 -53.82 -10.22
CA GLN A 363 16.70 -53.07 -11.37
C GLN A 363 15.20 -52.76 -11.30
N GLN A 364 14.38 -53.68 -10.84
CA GLN A 364 12.94 -53.42 -10.63
C GLN A 364 12.70 -52.42 -9.52
N ARG A 365 13.45 -52.51 -8.43
CA ARG A 365 13.41 -51.58 -7.32
C ARG A 365 13.73 -50.17 -7.79
N GLU A 366 14.81 -49.97 -8.56
CA GLU A 366 15.20 -48.70 -9.12
C GLU A 366 14.10 -48.08 -10.02
N TYR A 367 13.48 -48.90 -10.88
CA TYR A 367 12.40 -48.44 -11.74
C TYR A 367 11.16 -47.99 -10.93
N ILE A 368 10.76 -48.74 -9.93
CA ILE A 368 9.58 -48.45 -9.12
C ILE A 368 9.83 -47.23 -8.21
N GLU A 369 11.05 -47.09 -7.67
CA GLU A 369 11.46 -45.90 -6.92
C GLU A 369 11.43 -44.65 -7.82
N SER A 370 11.92 -44.75 -9.05
CA SER A 370 11.85 -43.64 -10.04
C SER A 370 10.43 -43.26 -10.38
N ILE A 371 9.51 -44.22 -10.55
CA ILE A 371 8.07 -43.95 -10.76
C ILE A 371 7.45 -43.24 -9.56
N LYS A 372 7.76 -43.70 -8.34
CA LYS A 372 7.26 -43.15 -7.09
C LYS A 372 7.72 -41.69 -6.94
N VAL A 373 9.01 -41.42 -7.13
CA VAL A 373 9.58 -40.05 -7.04
C VAL A 373 8.96 -39.15 -8.08
N SER A 374 8.88 -39.58 -9.35
CA SER A 374 8.29 -38.77 -10.44
C SER A 374 6.82 -38.44 -10.17
N SER A 375 6.06 -39.37 -9.60
CA SER A 375 4.65 -39.17 -9.27
C SER A 375 4.49 -38.19 -8.10
N GLN A 376 5.37 -38.28 -7.08
CA GLN A 376 5.38 -37.34 -5.96
C GLN A 376 5.75 -35.92 -6.41
N ASP A 377 6.72 -35.79 -7.30
CA ASP A 377 7.08 -34.50 -7.89
C ASP A 377 5.91 -33.87 -8.66
N LEU A 378 5.16 -34.66 -9.42
CA LEU A 378 4.00 -34.18 -10.15
C LEU A 378 2.89 -33.71 -9.21
N ILE A 379 2.64 -34.43 -8.11
CA ILE A 379 1.68 -33.99 -7.07
C ILE A 379 2.12 -32.63 -6.48
N ARG A 380 3.43 -32.45 -6.22
CA ARG A 380 3.96 -31.17 -5.71
C ARG A 380 3.72 -30.05 -6.71
N ILE A 381 4.00 -30.26 -7.99
CA ILE A 381 3.77 -29.28 -9.05
C ILE A 381 2.31 -28.84 -9.10
N ILE A 382 1.38 -29.81 -9.05
CA ILE A 382 -0.06 -29.53 -9.09
C ILE A 382 -0.49 -28.72 -7.86
N ASN A 383 0.01 -29.05 -6.68
CA ASN A 383 -0.26 -28.31 -5.46
C ASN A 383 0.27 -26.88 -5.54
N ASP A 384 1.49 -26.67 -6.08
CA ASP A 384 2.07 -25.33 -6.28
C ASP A 384 1.22 -24.48 -7.23
N ILE A 385 0.72 -25.05 -8.34
CA ILE A 385 -0.19 -24.37 -9.28
C ILE A 385 -1.50 -23.98 -8.60
N LEU A 386 -2.06 -24.88 -7.79
CA LEU A 386 -3.28 -24.58 -7.04
C LEU A 386 -3.09 -23.51 -5.99
N ASP A 387 -2.00 -23.60 -5.21
CA ASP A 387 -1.69 -22.60 -4.19
C ASP A 387 -1.50 -21.24 -4.85
N PHE A 388 -0.76 -21.17 -5.96
CA PHE A 388 -0.61 -19.94 -6.75
C PHE A 388 -1.96 -19.38 -7.21
N SER A 389 -2.82 -20.23 -7.78
CA SER A 389 -4.16 -19.82 -8.24
C SER A 389 -5.07 -19.32 -7.10
N LYS A 390 -5.03 -19.99 -5.93
CA LYS A 390 -5.80 -19.58 -4.74
C LYS A 390 -5.33 -18.24 -4.20
N ILE A 391 -4.02 -17.98 -4.23
CA ILE A 391 -3.43 -16.72 -3.78
C ILE A 391 -3.80 -15.60 -4.75
N GLU A 392 -3.65 -15.83 -6.07
CA GLU A 392 -4.02 -14.86 -7.12
C GLU A 392 -5.51 -14.45 -7.03
N ALA A 393 -6.37 -15.39 -6.70
CA ALA A 393 -7.80 -15.16 -6.51
C ALA A 393 -8.16 -14.55 -5.14
N GLY A 394 -7.19 -14.32 -4.24
CA GLY A 394 -7.44 -13.81 -2.88
C GLY A 394 -8.23 -14.78 -1.99
N LYS A 395 -8.27 -16.07 -2.34
CA LYS A 395 -9.06 -17.11 -1.64
C LYS A 395 -8.24 -17.91 -0.63
N MET A 396 -6.94 -17.69 -0.53
CA MET A 396 -6.10 -18.34 0.46
C MET A 396 -6.21 -17.62 1.79
N SER A 397 -6.55 -18.35 2.84
CA SER A 397 -6.56 -17.89 4.24
C SER A 397 -5.43 -18.54 5.02
N LEU A 398 -4.80 -17.80 5.91
CA LEU A 398 -3.82 -18.31 6.85
C LEU A 398 -4.52 -18.89 8.07
N PHE A 399 -3.99 -20.01 8.57
CA PHE A 399 -4.48 -20.67 9.78
C PHE A 399 -3.52 -20.41 10.94
N ALA A 400 -3.89 -19.50 11.83
CA ALA A 400 -3.08 -19.17 13.00
C ALA A 400 -3.37 -20.17 14.14
N ALA A 401 -2.37 -20.96 14.52
CA ALA A 401 -2.42 -21.88 15.63
C ALA A 401 -1.13 -21.77 16.46
N PRO A 402 -1.17 -22.09 17.77
CA PRO A 402 0.05 -22.22 18.59
C PRO A 402 0.89 -23.40 18.09
N PHE A 403 2.20 -23.20 17.96
CA PHE A 403 3.16 -24.28 17.65
C PHE A 403 4.54 -23.95 18.20
N ASN A 404 5.40 -25.00 18.27
CA ASN A 404 6.80 -24.84 18.66
C ASN A 404 7.64 -24.53 17.40
N LEU A 405 8.37 -23.41 17.44
CA LEU A 405 9.20 -22.97 16.31
C LEU A 405 10.40 -23.89 16.11
N ARG A 406 11.16 -24.22 17.20
CA ARG A 406 12.35 -25.06 17.11
C ARG A 406 12.00 -26.45 16.57
N ASP A 407 10.94 -27.08 17.08
CA ASP A 407 10.45 -28.37 16.57
C ASP A 407 10.06 -28.29 15.10
N SER A 408 9.43 -27.19 14.69
CA SER A 408 9.01 -27.00 13.30
C SER A 408 10.21 -26.88 12.34
N VAL A 409 11.23 -26.12 12.73
CA VAL A 409 12.47 -25.96 11.95
C VAL A 409 13.26 -27.28 11.95
N SER A 410 13.47 -27.90 13.10
CA SER A 410 14.17 -29.20 13.24
C SER A 410 13.52 -30.28 12.39
N THR A 411 12.17 -30.37 12.40
CA THR A 411 11.44 -31.33 11.56
C THR A 411 11.71 -31.13 10.07
N VAL A 412 11.67 -29.88 9.58
CA VAL A 412 11.94 -29.59 8.17
C VAL A 412 13.38 -29.94 7.81
N VAL A 413 14.34 -29.51 8.64
CA VAL A 413 15.78 -29.79 8.41
C VAL A 413 16.03 -31.27 8.43
N SER A 414 15.49 -32.02 9.41
CA SER A 414 15.61 -33.46 9.51
C SER A 414 15.08 -34.21 8.27
N ASN A 415 13.97 -33.73 7.68
CA ASN A 415 13.39 -34.32 6.47
C ASN A 415 14.28 -34.06 5.24
N MET A 416 14.96 -32.91 5.20
CA MET A 416 15.85 -32.54 4.10
C MET A 416 17.24 -33.20 4.21
N THR A 417 17.61 -33.69 5.38
CA THR A 417 18.93 -34.29 5.66
C THR A 417 19.24 -35.46 4.74
N VAL A 418 18.28 -36.35 4.49
CA VAL A 418 18.47 -37.52 3.60
C VAL A 418 18.87 -37.07 2.19
N HIS A 419 18.25 -35.99 1.69
CA HIS A 419 18.57 -35.44 0.36
C HIS A 419 19.96 -34.76 0.34
N ALA A 420 20.32 -34.08 1.42
CA ALA A 420 21.64 -33.45 1.54
C ALA A 420 22.74 -34.49 1.64
N GLN A 421 22.58 -35.52 2.47
CA GLN A 421 23.52 -36.62 2.65
C GLN A 421 23.73 -37.44 1.38
N ALA A 422 22.67 -37.72 0.61
CA ALA A 422 22.79 -38.37 -0.69
C ALA A 422 23.70 -37.62 -1.67
N LYS A 423 23.88 -36.29 -1.49
CA LYS A 423 24.84 -35.46 -2.23
C LYS A 423 26.16 -35.21 -1.50
N GLY A 424 26.34 -35.70 -0.28
CA GLY A 424 27.51 -35.43 0.55
C GLY A 424 27.59 -33.99 1.05
N LEU A 425 26.45 -33.32 1.23
CA LEU A 425 26.37 -31.95 1.73
C LEU A 425 26.15 -31.91 3.25
N GLU A 426 26.83 -30.98 3.93
CA GLU A 426 26.56 -30.65 5.32
C GLU A 426 25.30 -29.76 5.41
N LEU A 427 24.28 -30.24 6.12
CA LEU A 427 23.08 -29.47 6.44
C LEU A 427 23.09 -29.02 7.90
N ILE A 428 23.06 -27.74 8.13
CA ILE A 428 23.25 -27.13 9.44
C ILE A 428 22.09 -26.20 9.75
N TYR A 429 21.67 -26.12 11.01
CA TYR A 429 20.68 -25.13 11.41
C TYR A 429 20.99 -24.48 12.77
N GLU A 430 20.59 -23.25 12.92
CA GLU A 430 20.75 -22.44 14.11
C GLU A 430 19.48 -21.65 14.40
N VAL A 431 19.00 -21.70 15.63
CA VAL A 431 17.92 -20.82 16.09
C VAL A 431 18.45 -20.02 17.27
N GLU A 432 18.51 -18.70 17.15
CA GLU A 432 19.01 -17.83 18.22
C GLU A 432 18.26 -18.07 19.55
N ASP A 433 18.97 -18.02 20.67
CA ASP A 433 18.42 -18.37 21.99
C ASP A 433 17.28 -17.43 22.42
N ASP A 434 17.38 -16.13 22.04
CA ASP A 434 16.36 -15.14 22.37
C ASP A 434 15.07 -15.31 21.57
N THR A 435 15.02 -16.30 20.68
CA THR A 435 13.84 -16.59 19.87
C THR A 435 12.84 -17.41 20.67
N PRO A 436 11.62 -16.91 20.93
CA PRO A 436 10.58 -17.64 21.63
C PRO A 436 10.19 -18.94 20.93
N ASP A 437 10.02 -20.02 21.70
CA ASP A 437 9.62 -21.33 21.14
C ASP A 437 8.13 -21.40 20.82
N ARG A 438 7.29 -20.84 21.69
CA ARG A 438 5.83 -20.84 21.53
C ARG A 438 5.38 -19.63 20.72
N ILE A 439 5.01 -19.85 19.49
CA ILE A 439 4.52 -18.83 18.57
C ILE A 439 3.14 -19.21 18.01
N VAL A 440 2.38 -18.19 17.60
CA VAL A 440 1.04 -18.34 17.04
C VAL A 440 1.06 -17.92 15.57
N GLY A 441 0.82 -18.86 14.67
CA GLY A 441 0.87 -18.63 13.23
C GLY A 441 0.58 -19.87 12.43
N ASP A 442 0.77 -19.79 11.11
CA ASP A 442 0.58 -20.93 10.21
C ASP A 442 1.89 -21.72 10.03
N SER A 443 2.07 -22.75 10.84
CA SER A 443 3.27 -23.62 10.78
C SER A 443 3.37 -24.37 9.45
N GLY A 444 2.26 -24.71 8.82
CA GLY A 444 2.23 -25.41 7.53
C GLY A 444 2.81 -24.55 6.42
N ARG A 445 2.38 -23.30 6.33
CA ARG A 445 2.89 -22.35 5.33
C ARG A 445 4.34 -21.93 5.60
N LEU A 446 4.73 -21.79 6.86
CA LEU A 446 6.12 -21.57 7.24
C LEU A 446 7.01 -22.74 6.78
N LYS A 447 6.60 -23.98 7.06
CA LYS A 447 7.31 -25.20 6.62
C LYS A 447 7.40 -25.27 5.10
N GLN A 448 6.33 -24.90 4.38
CA GLN A 448 6.32 -24.88 2.91
C GLN A 448 7.38 -23.92 2.34
N VAL A 449 7.50 -22.70 2.87
CA VAL A 449 8.55 -21.75 2.47
C VAL A 449 9.93 -22.33 2.73
N LEU A 450 10.18 -22.88 3.93
CA LEU A 450 11.46 -23.47 4.30
C LEU A 450 11.84 -24.67 3.41
N ILE A 451 10.90 -25.58 3.17
CA ILE A 451 11.12 -26.75 2.31
C ILE A 451 11.49 -26.33 0.89
N ASN A 452 10.81 -25.32 0.36
CA ASN A 452 11.11 -24.82 -0.99
C ASN A 452 12.51 -24.20 -1.07
N LEU A 453 12.90 -23.36 -0.09
CA LEU A 453 14.23 -22.71 -0.09
C LEU A 453 15.34 -23.72 0.15
N LEU A 454 15.18 -24.63 1.13
CA LEU A 454 16.13 -25.70 1.40
C LEU A 454 16.25 -26.67 0.22
N GLY A 455 15.13 -27.05 -0.40
CA GLY A 455 15.15 -27.87 -1.60
C GLY A 455 15.95 -27.25 -2.75
N ASN A 456 15.81 -25.95 -2.96
CA ASN A 456 16.60 -25.21 -3.93
C ASN A 456 18.09 -25.15 -3.52
N ALA A 457 18.40 -24.86 -2.28
CA ALA A 457 19.77 -24.82 -1.77
C ALA A 457 20.48 -26.16 -1.97
N ILE A 458 19.86 -27.27 -1.58
CA ILE A 458 20.41 -28.62 -1.77
C ILE A 458 20.51 -29.00 -3.25
N LYS A 459 19.54 -28.60 -4.06
CA LYS A 459 19.51 -28.85 -5.51
C LYS A 459 20.69 -28.22 -6.23
N PHE A 460 20.99 -26.94 -5.92
CA PHE A 460 21.99 -26.13 -6.63
C PHE A 460 23.35 -26.12 -5.96
N THR A 461 23.54 -26.84 -4.86
CA THR A 461 24.86 -27.09 -4.26
C THR A 461 25.33 -28.47 -4.62
N GLU A 462 26.53 -28.56 -5.18
CA GLU A 462 27.17 -29.86 -5.52
C GLU A 462 28.08 -30.34 -4.40
N GLN A 463 28.81 -29.46 -3.74
CA GLN A 463 29.68 -29.74 -2.60
C GLN A 463 29.67 -28.56 -1.62
N GLY A 464 29.82 -28.83 -0.33
CA GLY A 464 29.91 -27.83 0.71
C GLY A 464 28.78 -27.96 1.72
N GLU A 465 28.15 -26.82 2.10
CA GLU A 465 27.17 -26.77 3.18
C GLU A 465 25.93 -25.95 2.82
N VAL A 466 24.83 -26.26 3.50
CA VAL A 466 23.60 -25.47 3.55
C VAL A 466 23.31 -25.13 4.99
N LEU A 467 23.16 -23.82 5.32
CA LEU A 467 22.90 -23.32 6.67
C LEU A 467 21.53 -22.65 6.72
N VAL A 468 20.75 -23.00 7.73
CA VAL A 468 19.50 -22.29 8.10
C VAL A 468 19.72 -21.53 9.39
N SER A 469 19.54 -20.22 9.41
CA SER A 469 19.58 -19.39 10.63
C SER A 469 18.24 -18.72 10.88
N VAL A 470 17.81 -18.71 12.12
CA VAL A 470 16.54 -18.10 12.54
C VAL A 470 16.78 -17.13 13.68
N LYS A 471 16.27 -15.91 13.52
CA LYS A 471 16.34 -14.81 14.51
C LYS A 471 14.97 -14.22 14.72
N ALA A 472 14.77 -13.64 15.90
CA ALA A 472 13.52 -12.99 16.25
C ALA A 472 13.73 -11.53 16.65
N GLU A 473 12.82 -10.66 16.23
CA GLU A 473 12.71 -9.28 16.68
C GLU A 473 11.31 -9.06 17.26
N GLN A 474 11.25 -8.68 18.53
CA GLN A 474 9.97 -8.43 19.20
C GLN A 474 9.40 -7.08 18.71
N LEU A 475 8.16 -7.11 18.26
CA LEU A 475 7.38 -5.94 17.86
C LEU A 475 6.41 -5.54 18.99
N LEU A 476 5.74 -4.38 18.81
CA LEU A 476 4.62 -3.98 19.68
C LEU A 476 3.43 -4.96 19.54
N ASP A 477 2.53 -4.99 20.53
CA ASP A 477 1.27 -5.76 20.51
C ASP A 477 1.44 -7.28 20.45
N SER A 478 2.36 -7.87 21.23
CA SER A 478 2.59 -9.33 21.27
C SER A 478 2.82 -9.94 19.89
N LYS A 479 3.42 -9.21 18.98
CA LYS A 479 3.87 -9.65 17.67
C LYS A 479 5.36 -9.83 17.64
N LEU A 480 5.78 -10.84 16.90
CA LEU A 480 7.16 -11.21 16.69
C LEU A 480 7.45 -11.22 15.20
N LYS A 481 8.54 -10.58 14.81
CA LYS A 481 9.06 -10.67 13.45
C LYS A 481 10.20 -11.66 13.42
N LEU A 482 9.98 -12.77 12.72
CA LEU A 482 10.99 -13.80 12.52
C LEU A 482 11.78 -13.50 11.24
N TYR A 483 13.08 -13.62 11.32
CA TYR A 483 14.04 -13.51 10.22
C TYR A 483 14.63 -14.89 9.97
N PHE A 484 14.51 -15.37 8.78
CA PHE A 484 15.10 -16.62 8.32
C PHE A 484 16.17 -16.31 7.26
N GLU A 485 17.29 -16.98 7.39
CA GLU A 485 18.38 -17.00 6.43
C GLU A 485 18.61 -18.44 5.98
N VAL A 486 18.57 -18.70 4.67
CA VAL A 486 18.95 -19.98 4.09
C VAL A 486 20.13 -19.71 3.18
N ARG A 487 21.33 -20.17 3.57
CA ARG A 487 22.59 -19.97 2.89
C ARG A 487 23.04 -21.27 2.25
N ASP A 488 23.45 -21.20 1.01
CA ASP A 488 24.11 -22.29 0.28
C ASP A 488 25.48 -21.86 -0.23
N THR A 489 26.36 -22.85 -0.46
CA THR A 489 27.68 -22.68 -1.08
C THR A 489 27.69 -23.14 -2.55
N GLY A 490 26.54 -23.03 -3.23
CA GLY A 490 26.34 -23.53 -4.58
C GLY A 490 26.82 -22.58 -5.69
N VAL A 491 26.30 -22.79 -6.86
CA VAL A 491 26.72 -22.08 -8.11
C VAL A 491 26.38 -20.57 -8.10
N GLY A 492 25.51 -20.13 -7.20
CA GLY A 492 25.04 -18.74 -7.14
C GLY A 492 24.07 -18.37 -8.27
N ILE A 493 23.63 -17.11 -8.24
CA ILE A 493 22.64 -16.56 -9.17
C ILE A 493 23.22 -15.30 -9.83
N PRO A 494 23.14 -15.18 -11.16
CA PRO A 494 23.55 -13.97 -11.88
C PRO A 494 22.78 -12.74 -11.45
N GLU A 495 23.45 -11.58 -11.35
CA GLU A 495 22.86 -10.32 -10.89
C GLU A 495 21.62 -9.91 -11.70
N GLU A 496 21.66 -10.15 -13.02
CA GLU A 496 20.55 -9.86 -13.95
C GLU A 496 19.25 -10.64 -13.60
N LYS A 497 19.37 -11.78 -12.93
CA LYS A 497 18.26 -12.65 -12.57
C LYS A 497 17.70 -12.43 -11.17
N LEU A 498 18.45 -11.74 -10.30
CA LEU A 498 18.03 -11.53 -8.90
C LEU A 498 16.65 -10.86 -8.76
N ALA A 499 16.30 -9.96 -9.67
CA ALA A 499 15.02 -9.27 -9.67
C ALA A 499 13.86 -10.13 -10.20
N THR A 500 14.14 -11.13 -11.02
CA THR A 500 13.11 -11.91 -11.74
C THR A 500 12.83 -13.29 -11.17
N ILE A 501 13.73 -13.86 -10.33
CA ILE A 501 13.57 -15.23 -9.78
C ILE A 501 12.34 -15.43 -8.91
N PHE A 502 11.72 -14.36 -8.41
CA PHE A 502 10.47 -14.41 -7.65
C PHE A 502 9.21 -14.26 -8.54
N GLN A 503 9.37 -14.06 -9.85
CA GLN A 503 8.26 -14.03 -10.79
C GLN A 503 7.85 -15.47 -11.15
N ALA A 504 6.54 -15.66 -11.34
CA ALA A 504 5.99 -16.97 -11.68
C ALA A 504 6.53 -17.44 -13.05
N PHE A 505 6.88 -18.72 -13.13
CA PHE A 505 7.40 -19.39 -14.34
C PHE A 505 8.78 -18.94 -14.83
N GLU A 506 9.48 -18.06 -14.10
CA GLU A 506 10.86 -17.67 -14.43
C GLU A 506 11.87 -18.72 -13.95
N GLN A 507 12.89 -18.97 -14.78
CA GLN A 507 14.00 -19.88 -14.51
C GLN A 507 15.31 -19.23 -14.95
N VAL A 508 16.40 -19.51 -14.22
CA VAL A 508 17.72 -18.87 -14.45
C VAL A 508 18.29 -19.25 -15.81
N ASP A 509 18.12 -20.53 -16.26
CA ASP A 509 18.64 -21.03 -17.54
C ASP A 509 17.71 -22.05 -18.18
N SER A 510 17.45 -21.88 -19.49
CA SER A 510 16.76 -22.88 -20.33
C SER A 510 17.67 -24.07 -20.73
N SER A 511 18.98 -23.98 -20.54
CA SER A 511 19.97 -25.03 -20.89
C SER A 511 20.20 -26.01 -19.73
N SER A 512 20.05 -25.57 -18.47
CA SER A 512 20.18 -26.42 -17.28
C SER A 512 18.92 -27.26 -16.99
N THR A 513 17.82 -27.04 -17.72
CA THR A 513 16.56 -27.79 -17.58
C THR A 513 16.71 -29.29 -17.83
N ARG A 514 17.74 -29.76 -18.52
CA ARG A 514 18.03 -31.19 -18.69
C ARG A 514 18.62 -31.87 -17.45
N ARG A 515 19.26 -31.11 -16.54
CA ARG A 515 19.86 -31.67 -15.32
C ARG A 515 19.03 -31.40 -14.06
N PHE A 516 18.33 -30.25 -13.97
CA PHE A 516 17.71 -29.80 -12.75
C PHE A 516 16.33 -29.13 -13.00
N GLY A 517 15.36 -29.88 -13.57
CA GLY A 517 14.01 -29.37 -13.87
C GLY A 517 13.28 -28.73 -12.66
N GLY A 518 12.39 -27.78 -12.91
CA GLY A 518 11.55 -27.12 -11.89
C GLY A 518 10.39 -26.38 -12.56
N THR A 519 9.33 -26.01 -11.82
CA THR A 519 8.15 -25.30 -12.36
C THR A 519 8.36 -23.79 -12.49
N GLY A 520 9.34 -23.22 -11.78
CA GLY A 520 9.46 -21.76 -11.61
C GLY A 520 8.38 -21.14 -10.73
N LEU A 521 7.57 -21.95 -10.04
CA LEU A 521 6.48 -21.44 -9.17
C LEU A 521 6.88 -21.38 -7.71
N GLY A 522 7.78 -22.23 -7.23
CA GLY A 522 8.11 -22.35 -5.82
C GLY A 522 8.51 -21.03 -5.16
N LEU A 523 9.45 -20.26 -5.76
CA LEU A 523 9.88 -18.98 -5.22
C LEU A 523 8.78 -17.92 -5.27
N ALA A 524 7.95 -17.91 -6.33
CA ALA A 524 6.80 -17.00 -6.44
C ALA A 524 5.76 -17.29 -5.36
N VAL A 525 5.42 -18.57 -5.12
CA VAL A 525 4.51 -18.99 -4.04
C VAL A 525 5.11 -18.62 -2.67
N SER A 526 6.41 -18.87 -2.46
CA SER A 526 7.09 -18.49 -1.20
C SER A 526 7.04 -16.98 -0.95
N SER A 527 7.21 -16.17 -2.00
CA SER A 527 7.13 -14.71 -1.90
C SER A 527 5.73 -14.25 -1.46
N GLN A 528 4.70 -14.80 -2.07
CA GLN A 528 3.32 -14.47 -1.74
C GLN A 528 2.92 -14.96 -0.34
N LEU A 529 3.35 -16.16 0.06
CA LEU A 529 3.13 -16.66 1.43
C LEU A 529 3.79 -15.77 2.47
N CYS A 530 5.04 -15.33 2.24
CA CYS A 530 5.72 -14.38 3.12
C CYS A 530 4.94 -13.05 3.24
N GLN A 531 4.44 -12.51 2.12
CA GLN A 531 3.62 -11.29 2.13
C GLN A 531 2.31 -11.47 2.90
N MET A 532 1.62 -12.59 2.70
CA MET A 532 0.41 -12.93 3.46
C MET A 532 0.69 -13.04 4.98
N MET A 533 1.87 -13.56 5.36
CA MET A 533 2.33 -13.63 6.76
C MET A 533 2.93 -12.30 7.26
N GLY A 534 2.71 -11.18 6.57
CA GLY A 534 3.14 -9.84 7.00
C GLY A 534 4.64 -9.60 6.89
N GLY A 535 5.34 -10.33 6.03
CA GLY A 535 6.77 -10.24 5.82
C GLY A 535 7.16 -10.02 4.36
N LYS A 536 8.40 -10.37 4.04
CA LYS A 536 8.97 -10.28 2.69
C LYS A 536 10.07 -11.32 2.48
N ILE A 537 10.43 -11.61 1.23
CA ILE A 537 11.54 -12.47 0.85
C ILE A 537 12.49 -11.71 -0.10
N TRP A 538 13.79 -11.96 0.02
CA TRP A 538 14.82 -11.42 -0.88
C TRP A 538 16.03 -12.35 -0.91
N VAL A 539 16.97 -12.07 -1.80
CA VAL A 539 18.17 -12.89 -2.01
C VAL A 539 19.40 -12.01 -2.18
N GLN A 540 20.54 -12.52 -1.72
CA GLN A 540 21.88 -12.04 -2.03
C GLN A 540 22.66 -13.22 -2.59
N SER A 541 23.28 -13.06 -3.74
CA SER A 541 23.99 -14.15 -4.39
C SER A 541 25.15 -13.63 -5.20
N GLN A 542 26.17 -14.49 -5.33
CA GLN A 542 27.33 -14.23 -6.16
C GLN A 542 27.69 -15.54 -6.87
N ILE A 543 27.93 -15.49 -8.17
CA ILE A 543 28.31 -16.64 -8.97
C ILE A 543 29.50 -17.34 -8.33
N ASP A 544 29.45 -18.66 -8.24
CA ASP A 544 30.47 -19.58 -7.67
C ASP A 544 30.80 -19.36 -6.17
N LYS A 545 29.98 -18.54 -5.46
CA LYS A 545 30.10 -18.35 -4.02
C LYS A 545 28.83 -18.75 -3.24
N GLY A 546 27.77 -19.10 -3.97
CA GLY A 546 26.50 -19.49 -3.42
C GLY A 546 25.50 -18.37 -3.30
N SER A 547 24.40 -18.66 -2.65
CA SER A 547 23.29 -17.73 -2.43
C SER A 547 22.86 -17.69 -0.98
N VAL A 548 22.31 -16.56 -0.58
CA VAL A 548 21.67 -16.36 0.73
C VAL A 548 20.27 -15.85 0.49
N PHE A 549 19.29 -16.69 0.75
CA PHE A 549 17.89 -16.32 0.73
C PHE A 549 17.47 -15.88 2.11
N TYR A 550 16.87 -14.72 2.18
CA TYR A 550 16.30 -14.17 3.39
C TYR A 550 14.79 -14.08 3.27
N PHE A 551 14.08 -14.43 4.33
CA PHE A 551 12.67 -14.09 4.41
C PHE A 551 12.27 -13.69 5.82
N THR A 552 11.20 -12.91 5.91
CA THR A 552 10.62 -12.51 7.18
C THR A 552 9.15 -12.89 7.22
N VAL A 553 8.66 -13.18 8.42
CA VAL A 553 7.23 -13.38 8.71
C VAL A 553 6.89 -12.73 10.03
N THR A 554 5.66 -12.25 10.16
CA THR A 554 5.14 -11.68 11.41
C THR A 554 4.16 -12.67 12.03
N MET A 555 4.43 -13.08 13.27
CA MET A 555 3.62 -14.06 14.00
C MET A 555 3.26 -13.52 15.39
N GLY A 556 2.22 -14.06 15.99
CA GLY A 556 1.93 -13.82 17.41
C GLY A 556 2.85 -14.64 18.30
N PHE A 557 3.06 -14.22 19.54
CA PHE A 557 3.66 -15.05 20.56
C PHE A 557 2.86 -14.92 21.87
N GLU A 558 2.82 -16.00 22.61
CA GLU A 558 2.27 -16.00 23.97
C GLU A 558 3.45 -15.70 24.91
N PRO A 559 3.46 -14.55 25.61
CA PRO A 559 4.46 -14.34 26.65
C PRO A 559 4.28 -15.45 27.69
N GLU A 560 5.34 -16.13 28.04
CA GLU A 560 5.32 -17.11 29.11
C GLU A 560 4.74 -16.46 30.36
N THR A 561 3.50 -16.77 30.67
CA THR A 561 2.96 -16.49 32.00
C THR A 561 3.84 -17.24 32.99
N THR A 562 4.44 -16.52 33.89
CA THR A 562 5.34 -16.94 34.96
C THR A 562 4.67 -17.93 35.93
N THR A 563 4.07 -19.00 35.43
CA THR A 563 3.48 -20.10 36.18
C THR A 563 4.12 -21.45 35.88
N SER A 564 5.26 -21.51 35.18
CA SER A 564 6.09 -22.71 35.29
C SER A 564 6.79 -22.69 36.64
N SER A 565 6.22 -23.47 37.53
CA SER A 565 6.83 -23.96 38.75
C SER A 565 8.35 -23.85 38.69
N SER A 566 8.91 -23.03 39.58
CA SER A 566 10.31 -23.08 39.97
C SER A 566 10.68 -24.53 40.29
N ARG A 567 11.05 -25.31 39.23
CA ARG A 567 11.88 -26.48 39.50
C ARG A 567 13.13 -25.94 40.14
N PRO A 568 13.48 -26.39 41.34
CA PRO A 568 14.74 -26.03 41.95
C PRO A 568 15.83 -26.32 40.92
N LEU A 569 16.67 -25.34 40.63
CA LEU A 569 17.86 -25.46 39.78
C LEU A 569 18.64 -26.67 40.26
N LYS A 570 18.41 -27.85 39.62
CA LYS A 570 19.35 -28.95 39.79
C LYS A 570 20.69 -28.42 39.28
N PRO A 571 21.79 -28.58 40.03
CA PRO A 571 23.10 -28.18 39.57
C PRO A 571 23.33 -28.78 38.18
N ASN A 572 23.67 -27.93 37.21
CA ASN A 572 23.93 -28.40 35.85
C ASN A 572 25.13 -29.39 35.93
N PRO A 573 24.91 -30.70 35.67
CA PRO A 573 25.95 -31.70 35.83
C PRO A 573 27.08 -31.55 34.82
N LEU A 574 26.89 -30.75 33.77
CA LEU A 574 27.89 -30.48 32.72
C LEU A 574 28.83 -29.31 33.07
N LYS A 575 28.48 -28.49 34.06
CA LYS A 575 29.25 -27.28 34.38
C LYS A 575 30.63 -27.61 34.92
N GLY A 576 31.68 -27.08 34.26
CA GLY A 576 33.06 -27.24 34.64
C GLY A 576 33.74 -28.49 34.08
N LEU A 577 33.01 -29.35 33.37
CA LEU A 577 33.57 -30.47 32.63
C LEU A 577 34.28 -29.98 31.37
N SER A 578 35.24 -30.75 30.87
CA SER A 578 36.05 -30.45 29.71
C SER A 578 35.62 -31.28 28.48
N ALA A 579 35.57 -30.65 27.33
CA ALA A 579 35.23 -31.32 26.06
C ALA A 579 36.23 -30.96 24.95
N LEU A 580 36.67 -31.96 24.19
CA LEU A 580 37.38 -31.77 22.91
C LEU A 580 36.40 -32.08 21.77
N VAL A 581 36.23 -31.12 20.89
CA VAL A 581 35.38 -31.26 19.70
C VAL A 581 36.27 -31.38 18.45
N ILE A 582 36.12 -32.48 17.73
CA ILE A 582 36.87 -32.78 16.52
C ILE A 582 35.85 -32.80 15.37
N GLU A 583 35.80 -31.67 14.63
CA GLU A 583 34.85 -31.43 13.55
C GLU A 583 35.56 -30.65 12.43
N TYR A 584 35.53 -31.15 11.21
CA TYR A 584 36.21 -30.49 10.10
C TYR A 584 35.45 -29.28 9.61
N ASN A 585 34.12 -29.28 9.66
CA ASN A 585 33.32 -28.18 9.18
C ASN A 585 33.39 -27.01 10.17
N ALA A 586 33.80 -25.85 9.69
CA ALA A 586 34.02 -24.67 10.52
C ALA A 586 32.72 -24.12 11.15
N THR A 587 31.61 -24.22 10.41
CA THR A 587 30.29 -23.76 10.88
C THR A 587 29.79 -24.66 12.03
N ASN A 588 29.80 -25.98 11.84
CA ASN A 588 29.45 -26.96 12.88
C ASN A 588 30.34 -26.80 14.11
N ARG A 589 31.65 -26.66 13.90
CA ARG A 589 32.62 -26.51 14.99
C ARG A 589 32.32 -25.28 15.85
N ARG A 590 32.01 -24.14 15.22
CA ARG A 590 31.61 -22.90 15.93
C ARG A 590 30.31 -23.07 16.70
N LEU A 591 29.29 -23.70 16.13
CA LEU A 591 28.01 -23.92 16.77
C LEU A 591 28.11 -24.88 17.97
N LEU A 592 28.88 -25.96 17.82
CA LEU A 592 29.16 -26.88 18.91
C LEU A 592 29.89 -26.18 20.06
N GLU A 593 30.93 -25.36 19.77
CA GLU A 593 31.63 -24.56 20.75
C GLU A 593 30.68 -23.65 21.52
N GLN A 594 29.85 -22.88 20.79
CA GLN A 594 28.90 -21.96 21.42
C GLN A 594 27.91 -22.68 22.31
N THR A 595 27.33 -23.79 21.85
CA THR A 595 26.33 -24.56 22.61
C THR A 595 26.96 -25.16 23.88
N LEU A 596 28.14 -25.79 23.77
CA LEU A 596 28.82 -26.43 24.88
C LEU A 596 29.33 -25.40 25.91
N THR A 597 29.87 -24.28 25.44
CA THR A 597 30.36 -23.20 26.33
C THR A 597 29.21 -22.57 27.13
N LYS A 598 28.02 -22.37 26.49
CA LYS A 598 26.81 -21.88 27.17
C LYS A 598 26.33 -22.81 28.28
N THR A 599 26.51 -24.13 28.12
CA THR A 599 26.19 -25.12 29.16
C THR A 599 27.21 -25.16 30.27
N GLY A 600 28.30 -24.42 30.14
CA GLY A 600 29.37 -24.33 31.16
C GLY A 600 30.49 -25.33 31.04
N LEU A 601 30.62 -26.02 29.89
CA LEU A 601 31.77 -26.84 29.56
C LEU A 601 32.97 -25.98 29.13
N ILE A 602 34.16 -26.49 29.40
CA ILE A 602 35.42 -25.95 28.92
C ILE A 602 35.74 -26.67 27.58
N VAL A 603 35.68 -25.97 26.48
CA VAL A 603 35.75 -26.55 25.15
C VAL A 603 37.11 -26.26 24.49
N GLN A 604 37.74 -27.29 23.93
CA GLN A 604 38.82 -27.14 22.96
C GLN A 604 38.39 -27.71 21.58
N LEU A 605 38.91 -27.13 20.51
CA LEU A 605 38.51 -27.44 19.17
C LEU A 605 39.69 -28.00 18.36
N ALA A 606 39.44 -29.01 17.57
CA ALA A 606 40.31 -29.51 16.55
C ALA A 606 39.57 -29.62 15.20
N ASN A 607 40.27 -29.37 14.10
CA ASN A 607 39.72 -29.43 12.77
C ASN A 607 39.95 -30.78 12.09
N ASP A 608 40.89 -31.55 12.60
CA ASP A 608 41.32 -32.87 12.08
C ASP A 608 41.92 -33.74 13.19
N GLY A 609 42.21 -34.98 12.90
CA GLY A 609 42.78 -35.94 13.81
C GLY A 609 44.17 -35.58 14.31
N THR A 610 45.02 -35.02 13.43
CA THR A 610 46.38 -34.58 13.75
C THR A 610 46.34 -33.45 14.80
N GLY A 611 45.50 -32.45 14.63
CA GLY A 611 45.25 -31.39 15.62
C GLY A 611 44.73 -31.94 16.94
N ALA A 612 43.79 -32.88 16.91
CA ALA A 612 43.23 -33.53 18.07
C ALA A 612 44.31 -34.32 18.86
N MET A 613 45.15 -35.09 18.17
CA MET A 613 46.22 -35.87 18.83
C MET A 613 47.29 -34.96 19.44
N SER A 614 47.61 -33.82 18.82
CA SER A 614 48.48 -32.78 19.38
C SER A 614 47.94 -32.21 20.69
N ILE A 615 46.62 -31.82 20.69
CA ILE A 615 45.95 -31.30 21.91
C ILE A 615 45.94 -32.35 23.00
N LEU A 616 45.55 -33.59 22.67
CA LEU A 616 45.48 -34.69 23.65
C LEU A 616 46.83 -35.03 24.24
N SER A 617 47.88 -35.03 23.41
CA SER A 617 49.25 -35.27 23.85
C SER A 617 49.77 -34.17 24.76
N THR A 618 49.47 -32.92 24.51
CA THR A 618 49.82 -31.76 25.37
C THR A 618 49.05 -31.81 26.67
N ALA A 619 47.75 -32.09 26.65
CA ALA A 619 46.95 -32.25 27.86
C ALA A 619 47.50 -33.38 28.75
N LYS A 620 47.88 -34.54 28.15
CA LYS A 620 48.50 -35.67 28.87
C LYS A 620 49.81 -35.27 29.53
N GLN A 621 50.66 -34.51 28.88
CA GLN A 621 51.92 -33.99 29.43
C GLN A 621 51.69 -33.05 30.61
N ASN A 622 50.64 -32.26 30.55
CA ASN A 622 50.24 -31.33 31.62
C ASN A 622 49.48 -32.00 32.79
N GLY A 623 49.14 -33.29 32.68
CA GLY A 623 48.30 -33.98 33.62
C GLY A 623 46.81 -33.63 33.54
N GLU A 624 46.38 -33.01 32.46
CA GLU A 624 44.99 -32.66 32.16
C GLU A 624 44.29 -33.79 31.43
N THR A 625 43.00 -33.96 31.62
CA THR A 625 42.16 -34.93 30.94
C THR A 625 40.87 -34.26 30.42
N PHE A 626 40.36 -34.73 29.32
CA PHE A 626 39.05 -34.35 28.83
C PHE A 626 37.98 -35.31 29.35
N ASP A 627 36.85 -34.80 29.81
CA ASP A 627 35.70 -35.62 30.21
C ASP A 627 34.99 -36.21 28.99
N PHE A 628 34.88 -35.39 27.94
CA PHE A 628 34.24 -35.77 26.65
C PHE A 628 35.15 -35.54 25.45
N ILE A 629 35.06 -36.41 24.47
CA ILE A 629 35.64 -36.25 23.14
C ILE A 629 34.51 -36.47 22.13
N LEU A 630 34.13 -35.40 21.41
CA LEU A 630 33.15 -35.46 20.35
C LEU A 630 33.92 -35.60 19.04
N ILE A 631 33.64 -36.65 18.27
CA ILE A 631 34.38 -36.96 17.03
C ILE A 631 33.40 -37.02 15.85
N ASP A 632 33.60 -36.16 14.84
CA ASP A 632 32.91 -36.34 13.59
C ASP A 632 33.32 -37.66 12.91
N MET A 633 32.31 -38.47 12.53
CA MET A 633 32.55 -39.73 11.83
C MET A 633 33.17 -39.52 10.44
N SER A 634 32.90 -38.37 9.81
CA SER A 634 33.29 -38.05 8.43
C SER A 634 34.42 -37.04 8.37
N LEU A 635 35.57 -37.32 9.01
CA LEU A 635 36.78 -36.52 8.88
C LEU A 635 37.38 -36.64 7.48
N ARG A 636 38.09 -35.57 7.02
CA ARG A 636 38.60 -35.54 5.63
C ARG A 636 39.72 -36.53 5.33
N GLU A 637 40.63 -36.77 6.27
CA GLU A 637 41.86 -37.52 6.04
C GLU A 637 41.79 -38.94 6.61
N GLU A 638 40.92 -39.17 7.61
CA GLU A 638 40.71 -40.44 8.30
C GLU A 638 39.27 -40.55 8.75
N THR A 639 38.82 -41.75 9.01
CA THR A 639 37.49 -41.95 9.62
C THR A 639 37.52 -41.66 11.12
N GLY A 640 36.42 -41.14 11.70
CA GLY A 640 36.34 -40.93 13.15
C GLY A 640 36.62 -42.21 13.93
N THR A 641 36.33 -43.39 13.38
CA THR A 641 36.62 -44.69 14.02
C THR A 641 38.11 -45.02 14.01
N GLU A 642 38.86 -44.63 13.03
CA GLU A 642 40.33 -44.76 12.98
C GLU A 642 40.97 -43.89 14.03
N LEU A 643 40.56 -42.62 14.11
CA LEU A 643 41.04 -41.69 15.12
C LEU A 643 40.71 -42.15 16.54
N ALA A 644 39.49 -42.62 16.80
CA ALA A 644 39.11 -43.18 18.11
C ALA A 644 40.00 -44.42 18.51
N ARG A 645 40.36 -45.26 17.50
CA ARG A 645 41.27 -46.38 17.70
C ARG A 645 42.69 -45.89 18.00
N GLU A 646 43.14 -44.84 17.33
CA GLU A 646 44.45 -44.24 17.58
C GLU A 646 44.53 -43.60 18.95
N ILE A 647 43.54 -42.81 19.40
CA ILE A 647 43.40 -42.22 20.72
C ILE A 647 43.55 -43.33 21.78
N LYS A 648 42.88 -44.45 21.57
CA LYS A 648 42.94 -45.60 22.48
C LYS A 648 44.32 -46.30 22.50
N ASN A 649 44.88 -46.57 21.35
CA ASN A 649 46.16 -47.26 21.22
C ASN A 649 47.33 -46.49 21.84
N TRP A 650 47.28 -45.16 21.71
CA TRP A 650 48.30 -44.28 22.31
C TRP A 650 48.04 -43.97 23.77
N ASN A 651 46.87 -44.40 24.28
CA ASN A 651 46.45 -44.19 25.64
C ASN A 651 46.61 -42.73 26.12
N VAL A 652 46.22 -41.78 25.23
CA VAL A 652 46.33 -40.35 25.49
C VAL A 652 45.11 -39.81 26.25
N ALA A 653 43.97 -40.49 26.18
CA ALA A 653 42.74 -40.09 26.87
C ALA A 653 41.99 -41.34 27.42
N PRO A 654 42.53 -42.06 28.37
CA PRO A 654 42.01 -43.37 28.83
C PRO A 654 40.65 -43.25 29.58
N LEU A 655 40.37 -42.13 30.18
CA LEU A 655 39.15 -41.88 30.96
C LEU A 655 38.09 -41.06 30.21
N SER A 656 38.40 -40.50 29.08
CA SER A 656 37.49 -39.68 28.29
C SER A 656 36.36 -40.52 27.66
N LYS A 657 35.16 -39.98 27.68
CA LYS A 657 33.98 -40.57 27.03
C LYS A 657 33.91 -40.08 25.58
N ILE A 658 33.92 -41.00 24.66
CA ILE A 658 33.88 -40.70 23.20
C ILE A 658 32.44 -40.75 22.72
N LEU A 659 31.97 -39.64 22.09
CA LEU A 659 30.71 -39.55 21.38
C LEU A 659 30.99 -39.30 19.92
N PHE A 660 30.34 -40.05 19.06
CA PHE A 660 30.44 -39.85 17.62
C PHE A 660 29.31 -38.94 17.12
N LEU A 661 29.68 -37.97 16.26
CA LEU A 661 28.74 -37.20 15.48
C LEU A 661 28.55 -37.94 14.15
N VAL A 662 27.37 -38.52 13.96
CA VAL A 662 27.11 -39.47 12.87
C VAL A 662 26.08 -38.95 11.86
N PRO A 663 26.12 -39.33 10.58
CA PRO A 663 25.03 -39.12 9.62
C PRO A 663 23.74 -39.80 10.11
N LYS A 664 22.58 -39.34 9.71
CA LYS A 664 21.26 -39.80 10.14
C LYS A 664 20.97 -41.26 9.76
N ASP A 665 21.55 -41.74 8.68
CA ASP A 665 21.43 -43.10 8.17
C ASP A 665 22.48 -44.08 8.73
N PHE A 666 23.30 -43.62 9.66
CA PHE A 666 24.34 -44.43 10.26
C PHE A 666 23.74 -45.62 11.01
N SER A 667 24.19 -46.85 10.63
CA SER A 667 23.86 -48.10 11.34
C SER A 667 25.08 -48.56 12.14
N SER A 668 24.87 -48.77 13.45
CA SER A 668 25.93 -49.31 14.33
C SER A 668 26.11 -50.83 14.21
N GLU A 669 25.36 -51.50 13.35
CA GLU A 669 25.47 -52.94 13.10
C GLU A 669 26.82 -53.30 12.44
N GLY A 670 27.73 -53.91 13.20
CA GLY A 670 29.02 -54.40 12.71
C GLY A 670 30.25 -53.72 13.31
N GLY A 671 30.14 -52.64 14.10
CA GLY A 671 31.26 -51.97 14.74
C GLY A 671 31.48 -52.38 16.19
N ASN A 672 32.74 -52.66 16.57
CA ASN A 672 33.11 -53.03 17.92
C ASN A 672 33.37 -51.76 18.79
N PHE A 673 32.37 -50.83 18.80
CA PHE A 673 32.45 -49.48 19.38
C PHE A 673 32.65 -49.52 20.92
N GLN A 674 32.11 -50.53 21.59
CA GLN A 674 32.28 -50.68 23.06
C GLN A 674 33.76 -50.83 23.45
N LYS A 675 34.56 -51.41 22.58
CA LYS A 675 36.01 -51.55 22.80
C LYS A 675 36.75 -50.20 22.65
N LEU A 676 36.13 -49.19 22.11
CA LEU A 676 36.75 -47.89 21.81
C LEU A 676 36.34 -46.79 22.83
N ASN A 677 35.73 -47.14 23.96
CA ASN A 677 35.15 -46.14 24.93
C ASN A 677 34.06 -45.24 24.32
N VAL A 678 33.43 -45.69 23.26
CA VAL A 678 32.32 -44.97 22.65
C VAL A 678 31.07 -45.15 23.52
N VAL A 679 30.61 -44.07 24.11
CA VAL A 679 29.45 -44.04 25.02
C VAL A 679 28.16 -43.61 24.37
N GLY A 680 28.21 -43.07 23.13
CA GLY A 680 27.01 -42.64 22.42
C GLY A 680 27.28 -42.15 21.03
N PHE A 681 26.15 -41.91 20.33
CA PHE A 681 26.10 -41.36 18.98
C PHE A 681 25.12 -40.18 18.95
N ILE A 682 25.50 -39.12 18.31
CA ILE A 682 24.66 -37.92 18.10
C ILE A 682 24.45 -37.76 16.60
N SER A 683 23.21 -37.72 16.16
CA SER A 683 22.87 -37.66 14.76
C SER A 683 23.00 -36.24 14.18
N LYS A 684 23.60 -36.07 13.02
CA LYS A 684 23.63 -34.81 12.27
C LYS A 684 22.30 -34.67 11.46
N PRO A 685 21.71 -33.45 11.38
CA PRO A 685 22.18 -32.15 11.90
C PRO A 685 21.96 -32.04 13.41
N ILE A 686 22.94 -31.47 14.10
CA ILE A 686 23.01 -31.50 15.56
C ILE A 686 22.18 -30.34 16.14
N GLY A 687 21.09 -30.66 16.82
CA GLY A 687 20.33 -29.71 17.60
C GLY A 687 20.96 -29.46 18.99
N PRO A 688 20.81 -28.24 19.56
CA PRO A 688 21.32 -27.95 20.89
C PRO A 688 20.82 -28.94 21.99
N ASP A 689 19.52 -29.25 21.94
CA ASP A 689 18.89 -30.14 22.93
C ASP A 689 19.39 -31.58 22.76
N GLU A 690 19.52 -32.07 21.54
CA GLU A 690 20.03 -33.40 21.21
C GLU A 690 21.49 -33.57 21.67
N LEU A 691 22.31 -32.51 21.50
CA LEU A 691 23.69 -32.50 21.98
C LEU A 691 23.77 -32.60 23.51
N ILE A 692 22.98 -31.75 24.20
CA ILE A 692 22.96 -31.73 25.68
C ILE A 692 22.43 -33.05 26.24
N ASP A 693 21.33 -33.56 25.69
CA ASP A 693 20.75 -34.85 26.09
C ASP A 693 21.70 -35.99 25.85
N GLY A 694 22.43 -36.02 24.73
CA GLY A 694 23.45 -37.03 24.45
C GLY A 694 24.58 -37.02 25.49
N LEU A 695 25.05 -35.83 25.87
CA LEU A 695 26.07 -35.68 26.94
C LEU A 695 25.54 -36.09 28.30
N LEU A 696 24.33 -35.71 28.69
CA LEU A 696 23.71 -36.05 29.96
C LEU A 696 23.49 -37.57 30.10
N LYS A 697 22.96 -38.24 29.07
CA LYS A 697 22.79 -39.69 29.00
C LYS A 697 24.13 -40.40 29.19
N SER A 698 25.22 -39.87 28.63
CA SER A 698 26.54 -40.43 28.74
C SER A 698 27.13 -40.34 30.17
N LEU A 699 26.61 -39.45 31.03
CA LEU A 699 27.03 -39.32 32.41
C LEU A 699 26.41 -40.38 33.34
N ASP A 700 25.30 -40.97 32.99
CA ASP A 700 24.54 -41.91 33.81
C ASP A 700 25.17 -43.34 33.73
N PRO A 701 25.62 -43.93 34.82
CA PRO A 701 26.32 -45.23 34.79
C PRO A 701 25.43 -46.42 34.37
N HIS A 702 24.12 -46.27 34.42
CA HIS A 702 23.14 -47.34 34.13
C HIS A 702 22.66 -47.37 32.65
N SER A 703 23.06 -46.42 31.82
CA SER A 703 22.63 -46.35 30.42
C SER A 703 23.53 -47.16 29.46
N ALA A 704 24.52 -47.91 29.97
CA ALA A 704 25.48 -48.65 29.12
C ALA A 704 24.88 -49.86 28.38
N ASP A 705 23.65 -50.28 28.70
CA ASP A 705 22.98 -51.43 28.06
C ASP A 705 21.99 -51.03 26.93
N ASP A 706 21.73 -49.70 26.79
CA ASP A 706 20.80 -49.19 25.74
C ASP A 706 21.49 -48.38 24.65
N SER A 707 22.79 -48.66 24.37
CA SER A 707 23.52 -48.00 23.25
C SER A 707 23.13 -48.58 21.90
N ARG A 708 21.83 -48.50 21.57
CA ARG A 708 21.36 -48.56 20.17
C ARG A 708 21.23 -47.12 19.67
N PRO A 709 21.70 -46.79 18.46
CA PRO A 709 21.41 -45.53 17.87
C PRO A 709 19.90 -45.35 17.89
N CYS A 710 19.43 -44.19 18.32
CA CYS A 710 18.05 -43.78 18.14
C CYS A 710 17.80 -43.62 16.62
N SER A 711 17.73 -44.72 15.91
CA SER A 711 17.03 -44.80 14.64
C SER A 711 15.58 -44.99 15.01
N ASN A 712 14.81 -43.94 14.72
CA ASN A 712 13.38 -43.88 14.86
C ASN A 712 12.86 -44.05 16.29
N HIS A 713 12.15 -43.02 16.80
CA HIS A 713 10.93 -43.32 17.53
C HIS A 713 9.98 -44.13 16.64
N GLU A 714 10.42 -45.26 16.19
CA GLU A 714 9.55 -46.42 16.12
C GLU A 714 9.42 -46.85 17.59
N SER A 715 8.34 -46.37 18.17
CA SER A 715 7.82 -46.92 19.41
C SER A 715 8.15 -48.41 19.48
N GLU A 716 9.06 -48.80 20.42
CA GLU A 716 8.93 -50.09 21.07
C GLU A 716 7.56 -50.09 21.79
N HIS A 717 6.51 -50.08 21.05
CA HIS A 717 5.36 -50.81 21.50
C HIS A 717 5.72 -52.27 21.36
N SER A 718 6.24 -52.77 22.49
CA SER A 718 6.16 -54.17 22.91
C SER A 718 5.38 -54.98 21.90
N LYS A 719 5.93 -56.12 21.52
CA LYS A 719 5.17 -57.31 21.18
C LYS A 719 4.22 -57.66 22.32
N ALA A 720 3.29 -56.79 22.64
CA ALA A 720 2.04 -57.06 23.32
C ALA A 720 1.15 -57.62 22.24
N THR A 721 0.88 -58.90 22.26
CA THR A 721 -0.16 -59.66 21.58
C THR A 721 -1.24 -58.72 20.98
N SER A 722 -1.10 -58.41 19.68
CA SER A 722 -2.07 -57.62 18.96
C SER A 722 -3.36 -58.44 18.80
N GLY A 723 -4.35 -58.08 19.59
CA GLY A 723 -5.71 -58.66 19.36
C GLY A 723 -6.14 -58.34 17.96
N LYS A 724 -6.47 -59.35 17.19
CA LYS A 724 -6.92 -59.26 15.80
C LYS A 724 -8.25 -58.55 15.77
N MET A 725 -8.33 -57.38 15.15
CA MET A 725 -9.57 -56.61 14.97
C MET A 725 -10.25 -56.95 13.66
N GLU A 726 -11.61 -56.89 13.62
CA GLU A 726 -12.40 -56.97 12.42
C GLU A 726 -12.84 -55.55 12.00
N ILE A 727 -12.29 -55.04 10.87
CA ILE A 727 -12.41 -53.67 10.46
C ILE A 727 -13.27 -53.59 9.18
N LEU A 728 -14.32 -52.74 9.18
CA LEU A 728 -15.10 -52.43 8.00
C LEU A 728 -14.51 -51.17 7.35
N VAL A 729 -14.17 -51.27 6.07
CA VAL A 729 -13.64 -50.12 5.30
C VAL A 729 -14.66 -49.77 4.22
N ALA A 730 -15.26 -48.61 4.31
CA ALA A 730 -16.15 -48.03 3.29
C ALA A 730 -15.36 -47.02 2.44
N GLU A 731 -15.14 -47.38 1.19
CA GLU A 731 -14.32 -46.59 0.22
C GLU A 731 -14.81 -46.94 -1.18
N ASP A 732 -15.07 -45.97 -2.03
CA ASP A 732 -15.59 -46.18 -3.38
C ASP A 732 -14.48 -46.49 -4.41
N ASN A 733 -13.25 -46.04 -4.15
CA ASN A 733 -12.12 -46.22 -5.06
C ASN A 733 -11.43 -47.57 -4.83
N LEU A 734 -11.44 -48.42 -5.87
CA LEU A 734 -10.84 -49.77 -5.83
C LEU A 734 -9.35 -49.78 -5.46
N ILE A 735 -8.61 -48.70 -5.79
CA ILE A 735 -7.17 -48.61 -5.47
C ILE A 735 -7.01 -48.36 -3.98
N ASN A 736 -7.78 -47.40 -3.42
CA ASN A 736 -7.78 -47.10 -2.02
C ASN A 736 -8.27 -48.28 -1.17
N GLN A 737 -9.29 -49.03 -1.65
CA GLN A 737 -9.74 -50.29 -1.01
C GLN A 737 -8.60 -51.30 -0.89
N LYS A 738 -7.83 -51.52 -1.98
CA LYS A 738 -6.67 -52.43 -1.98
C LYS A 738 -5.57 -51.93 -1.05
N LEU A 739 -5.27 -50.67 -1.05
CA LEU A 739 -4.25 -50.06 -0.19
C LEU A 739 -4.64 -50.19 1.28
N ALA A 740 -5.85 -49.82 1.68
CA ALA A 740 -6.33 -49.96 3.04
C ALA A 740 -6.39 -51.45 3.48
N THR A 741 -6.86 -52.34 2.58
CA THR A 741 -6.86 -53.78 2.87
C THR A 741 -5.45 -54.31 3.14
N TYR A 742 -4.48 -53.95 2.29
CA TYR A 742 -3.09 -54.38 2.45
C TYR A 742 -2.47 -53.85 3.77
N MET A 743 -2.59 -52.57 4.05
CA MET A 743 -2.07 -51.97 5.27
C MET A 743 -2.64 -52.63 6.53
N LEU A 744 -3.94 -52.77 6.59
CA LEU A 744 -4.64 -53.37 7.73
C LEU A 744 -4.33 -54.85 7.90
N THR A 745 -4.21 -55.60 6.78
CA THR A 745 -3.84 -57.03 6.81
C THR A 745 -2.42 -57.27 7.28
N ASN A 746 -1.47 -56.38 6.86
CA ASN A 746 -0.09 -56.41 7.35
C ASN A 746 0.01 -56.08 8.87
N LEU A 747 -0.89 -55.26 9.38
CA LEU A 747 -1.03 -55.04 10.81
C LEU A 747 -1.71 -56.21 11.55
N GLY A 748 -2.14 -57.29 10.85
CA GLY A 748 -2.73 -58.49 11.43
C GLY A 748 -4.26 -58.43 11.59
N HIS A 749 -4.92 -57.41 11.07
CA HIS A 749 -6.38 -57.24 11.21
C HIS A 749 -7.16 -57.96 10.11
N LYS A 750 -8.45 -58.26 10.36
CA LYS A 750 -9.39 -58.77 9.35
C LYS A 750 -10.18 -57.61 8.73
N VAL A 751 -10.20 -57.52 7.40
CA VAL A 751 -10.80 -56.40 6.67
C VAL A 751 -12.03 -56.86 5.88
N VAL A 752 -13.09 -56.08 5.97
CA VAL A 752 -14.29 -56.24 5.15
C VAL A 752 -14.48 -54.92 4.37
N ILE A 753 -14.60 -55.00 3.05
CA ILE A 753 -14.73 -53.80 2.20
C ILE A 753 -16.20 -53.57 1.85
N ALA A 754 -16.60 -52.28 1.86
CA ALA A 754 -17.85 -51.78 1.31
C ALA A 754 -17.54 -50.72 0.24
N ALA A 755 -18.22 -50.75 -0.89
CA ALA A 755 -17.95 -49.82 -2.00
C ALA A 755 -18.75 -48.50 -1.91
N ASN A 756 -19.64 -48.34 -0.97
CA ASN A 756 -20.41 -47.14 -0.70
C ASN A 756 -21.01 -47.16 0.71
N GLY A 757 -21.64 -46.05 1.15
CA GLY A 757 -22.24 -45.96 2.47
C GLY A 757 -23.42 -46.93 2.70
N GLN A 758 -24.20 -47.26 1.65
CA GLN A 758 -25.29 -48.20 1.74
C GLN A 758 -24.77 -49.61 2.03
N GLU A 759 -23.76 -50.07 1.30
CA GLU A 759 -23.12 -51.36 1.56
C GLU A 759 -22.49 -51.43 2.96
N ALA A 760 -21.90 -50.30 3.42
CA ALA A 760 -21.33 -50.21 4.75
C ALA A 760 -22.40 -50.40 5.83
N LEU A 761 -23.55 -49.76 5.70
CA LEU A 761 -24.69 -49.90 6.58
C LEU A 761 -25.26 -51.36 6.57
N ASP A 762 -25.38 -51.97 5.40
CA ASP A 762 -25.89 -53.34 5.25
C ASP A 762 -24.95 -54.37 5.89
N LYS A 763 -23.64 -54.22 5.65
CA LYS A 763 -22.61 -55.08 6.28
C LYS A 763 -22.53 -54.86 7.79
N PHE A 764 -22.67 -53.62 8.26
CA PHE A 764 -22.73 -53.29 9.70
C PHE A 764 -23.91 -54.01 10.37
N ARG A 765 -25.07 -54.05 9.75
CA ARG A 765 -26.25 -54.75 10.26
C ARG A 765 -26.10 -56.28 10.24
N ALA A 766 -25.29 -56.82 9.33
CA ALA A 766 -25.06 -58.24 9.18
C ALA A 766 -23.91 -58.81 10.01
N GLY A 767 -23.03 -57.96 10.56
CA GLY A 767 -21.83 -58.40 11.27
C GLY A 767 -21.44 -57.46 12.42
N ASN A 768 -20.47 -57.88 13.21
CA ASN A 768 -19.88 -57.06 14.27
C ASN A 768 -18.50 -56.61 13.85
N PHE A 769 -18.23 -55.32 13.94
CA PHE A 769 -16.91 -54.71 13.60
C PHE A 769 -16.32 -54.00 14.82
N ASP A 770 -15.02 -54.06 14.95
CA ASP A 770 -14.28 -53.37 16.01
C ASP A 770 -14.10 -51.91 15.70
N VAL A 771 -13.96 -51.55 14.41
CA VAL A 771 -13.79 -50.20 13.90
C VAL A 771 -14.36 -50.10 12.48
N ILE A 772 -14.89 -48.96 12.14
CA ILE A 772 -15.33 -48.61 10.78
C ILE A 772 -14.45 -47.46 10.26
N LEU A 773 -13.74 -47.68 9.16
CA LEU A 773 -13.10 -46.62 8.39
C LEU A 773 -14.07 -46.15 7.30
N MET A 774 -14.54 -44.92 7.37
CA MET A 774 -15.64 -44.40 6.56
C MET A 774 -15.17 -43.25 5.68
N ASP A 775 -15.13 -43.44 4.38
CA ASP A 775 -14.95 -42.33 3.45
C ASP A 775 -16.11 -41.34 3.56
N VAL A 776 -15.78 -40.04 3.63
CA VAL A 776 -16.79 -39.01 3.72
C VAL A 776 -17.54 -38.84 2.42
N GLN A 777 -16.86 -38.98 1.27
CA GLN A 777 -17.42 -38.76 -0.06
C GLN A 777 -17.51 -40.07 -0.84
N MET A 778 -18.70 -40.61 -0.94
CA MET A 778 -19.00 -41.85 -1.72
C MET A 778 -20.27 -41.65 -2.52
N PRO A 779 -20.41 -42.38 -3.68
CA PRO A 779 -21.63 -42.39 -4.44
C PRO A 779 -22.73 -43.19 -3.72
N VAL A 780 -23.98 -43.00 -4.12
CA VAL A 780 -25.20 -43.69 -3.61
C VAL A 780 -25.59 -43.18 -2.21
N MET A 781 -24.72 -43.28 -1.22
CA MET A 781 -24.86 -42.78 0.14
C MET A 781 -23.50 -42.31 0.64
N ASP A 782 -23.41 -41.08 1.06
CA ASP A 782 -22.18 -40.51 1.59
C ASP A 782 -21.87 -40.99 3.01
N GLY A 783 -20.65 -40.72 3.49
CA GLY A 783 -20.19 -41.19 4.79
C GLY A 783 -20.91 -40.50 5.96
N PHE A 784 -21.41 -39.28 5.79
CA PHE A 784 -22.18 -38.61 6.83
C PHE A 784 -23.54 -39.24 7.01
N GLU A 785 -24.26 -39.48 5.91
CA GLU A 785 -25.57 -40.14 5.93
C GLU A 785 -25.44 -41.56 6.47
N ALA A 786 -24.42 -42.31 6.00
CA ALA A 786 -24.15 -43.66 6.50
C ALA A 786 -23.88 -43.67 8.00
N THR A 787 -23.08 -42.72 8.51
CA THR A 787 -22.78 -42.60 9.93
C THR A 787 -24.03 -42.30 10.74
N GLN A 788 -24.87 -41.37 10.31
CA GLN A 788 -26.13 -41.07 11.01
C GLN A 788 -27.07 -42.30 11.11
N LEU A 789 -27.15 -43.10 10.03
CA LEU A 789 -27.97 -44.31 10.00
C LEU A 789 -27.38 -45.44 10.87
N ILE A 790 -26.06 -45.60 10.89
CA ILE A 790 -25.35 -46.50 11.80
C ILE A 790 -25.59 -46.08 13.26
N ARG A 791 -25.47 -44.80 13.59
CA ARG A 791 -25.71 -44.26 14.95
C ARG A 791 -27.18 -44.43 15.38
N ALA A 792 -28.12 -44.38 14.43
CA ALA A 792 -29.51 -44.65 14.71
C ALA A 792 -29.75 -46.14 15.00
N ALA A 793 -29.12 -47.04 14.22
CA ALA A 793 -29.20 -48.48 14.46
C ALA A 793 -28.54 -48.92 15.77
N GLU A 794 -27.45 -48.28 16.18
CA GLU A 794 -26.74 -48.51 17.44
C GLU A 794 -27.58 -48.15 18.68
N LYS A 795 -28.44 -47.13 18.59
CA LYS A 795 -29.36 -46.77 19.66
C LYS A 795 -30.36 -47.89 19.99
N GLU A 796 -30.68 -48.73 19.01
CA GLU A 796 -31.55 -49.89 19.22
C GLU A 796 -30.83 -51.11 19.82
N SER A 797 -29.53 -51.25 19.49
CA SER A 797 -28.71 -52.41 19.92
C SER A 797 -27.94 -52.17 21.22
N GLY A 798 -27.75 -50.94 21.67
CA GLY A 798 -27.02 -50.55 22.85
C GLY A 798 -25.50 -50.70 22.75
N SER A 799 -24.95 -50.96 21.55
CA SER A 799 -23.52 -51.05 21.27
C SER A 799 -23.02 -49.86 20.46
N ARG A 800 -21.80 -49.38 20.67
CA ARG A 800 -21.20 -48.29 19.87
C ARG A 800 -19.91 -48.77 19.22
N THR A 801 -19.85 -48.71 17.90
CA THR A 801 -18.67 -49.04 17.11
C THR A 801 -17.94 -47.74 16.74
N PRO A 802 -16.64 -47.60 17.02
CA PRO A 802 -15.87 -46.45 16.59
C PRO A 802 -15.89 -46.29 15.08
N ILE A 803 -16.16 -45.06 14.61
CA ILE A 803 -16.15 -44.69 13.19
C ILE A 803 -15.07 -43.63 12.96
N VAL A 804 -14.08 -43.93 12.14
CA VAL A 804 -13.00 -43.03 11.73
C VAL A 804 -13.27 -42.51 10.35
N ALA A 805 -13.37 -41.21 10.19
CA ALA A 805 -13.55 -40.59 8.89
C ALA A 805 -12.29 -40.71 8.03
N LEU A 806 -12.42 -41.02 6.75
CA LEU A 806 -11.39 -40.85 5.73
C LEU A 806 -11.71 -39.59 4.93
N THR A 807 -10.94 -38.53 5.09
CA THR A 807 -11.23 -37.20 4.53
C THR A 807 -10.16 -36.75 3.56
N ALA A 808 -10.55 -36.04 2.46
CA ALA A 808 -9.61 -35.49 1.50
C ALA A 808 -8.91 -34.21 2.04
N HIS A 809 -9.43 -33.57 3.09
CA HIS A 809 -8.88 -32.33 3.66
C HIS A 809 -8.84 -32.44 5.19
N ALA A 810 -7.68 -32.15 5.76
CA ALA A 810 -7.46 -32.10 7.22
C ALA A 810 -7.79 -30.72 7.82
N MET A 811 -8.71 -29.94 7.23
CA MET A 811 -9.06 -28.61 7.73
C MET A 811 -9.99 -28.67 8.94
N LYS A 812 -9.85 -27.74 9.86
CA LYS A 812 -10.59 -27.69 11.14
C LYS A 812 -12.12 -27.76 10.96
N GLY A 813 -12.67 -27.18 9.90
CA GLY A 813 -14.11 -27.26 9.56
C GLY A 813 -14.59 -28.66 9.17
N ASP A 814 -13.74 -29.48 8.53
CA ASP A 814 -14.13 -30.84 8.14
C ASP A 814 -14.06 -31.77 9.35
N ARG A 815 -13.11 -31.58 10.26
CA ARG A 815 -13.07 -32.31 11.54
C ARG A 815 -14.33 -32.05 12.38
N GLU A 816 -14.72 -30.78 12.52
CA GLU A 816 -15.92 -30.40 13.28
C GLU A 816 -17.18 -31.03 12.67
N ARG A 817 -17.32 -31.03 11.35
CA ARG A 817 -18.43 -31.71 10.65
C ARG A 817 -18.45 -33.22 10.83
N CYS A 818 -17.29 -33.87 10.82
CA CYS A 818 -17.20 -35.32 11.06
C CYS A 818 -17.65 -35.65 12.51
N LEU A 819 -17.22 -34.90 13.48
CA LEU A 819 -17.60 -35.09 14.88
C LEU A 819 -19.08 -34.77 15.11
N GLU A 820 -19.61 -33.70 14.49
CA GLU A 820 -21.04 -33.34 14.54
C GLU A 820 -21.94 -34.44 13.91
N ALA A 821 -21.47 -35.11 12.85
CA ALA A 821 -22.14 -36.22 12.24
C ALA A 821 -22.13 -37.50 13.09
N GLY A 822 -21.32 -37.54 14.16
CA GLY A 822 -21.23 -38.66 15.08
C GLY A 822 -20.05 -39.60 14.82
N MET A 823 -19.04 -39.22 14.02
CA MET A 823 -17.78 -39.93 13.86
C MET A 823 -16.89 -39.68 15.08
N ASP A 824 -15.97 -40.62 15.39
CA ASP A 824 -15.16 -40.54 16.63
C ASP A 824 -13.76 -40.00 16.37
N ASP A 825 -13.18 -40.25 15.19
CA ASP A 825 -11.84 -39.73 14.79
C ASP A 825 -11.80 -39.54 13.27
N TYR A 826 -10.67 -39.02 12.76
CA TYR A 826 -10.47 -38.83 11.32
C TYR A 826 -9.04 -39.13 10.90
N ILE A 827 -8.86 -39.52 9.64
CA ILE A 827 -7.57 -39.75 8.96
C ILE A 827 -7.61 -39.01 7.63
N SER A 828 -6.51 -38.32 7.29
CA SER A 828 -6.38 -37.63 6.03
C SER A 828 -6.07 -38.59 4.88
N LYS A 829 -6.68 -38.38 3.71
CA LYS A 829 -6.27 -39.06 2.47
C LYS A 829 -5.12 -38.33 1.79
N PRO A 830 -4.06 -39.02 1.33
CA PRO A 830 -3.89 -40.46 1.24
C PRO A 830 -3.57 -41.09 2.60
N ILE A 831 -4.15 -42.30 2.85
CA ILE A 831 -3.96 -42.99 4.12
C ILE A 831 -2.48 -43.27 4.35
N ASN A 832 -1.96 -42.79 5.47
CA ASN A 832 -0.56 -43.01 5.89
C ASN A 832 -0.53 -44.12 6.93
N ASN A 833 0.46 -45.02 6.82
CA ASN A 833 0.58 -46.15 7.72
C ASN A 833 0.72 -45.72 9.19
N LYS A 834 1.43 -44.65 9.48
CA LYS A 834 1.61 -44.10 10.83
C LYS A 834 0.30 -43.54 11.38
N GLU A 835 -0.42 -42.69 10.63
CA GLU A 835 -1.68 -42.09 11.05
C GLU A 835 -2.75 -43.17 11.30
N LEU A 836 -2.78 -44.20 10.44
CA LEU A 836 -3.69 -45.35 10.57
C LEU A 836 -3.37 -46.12 11.85
N THR A 837 -2.08 -46.42 12.10
CA THR A 837 -1.65 -47.16 13.30
C THR A 837 -1.98 -46.40 14.58
N ASP A 838 -1.69 -45.10 14.60
CA ASP A 838 -1.92 -44.22 15.75
C ASP A 838 -3.44 -44.07 16.04
N ALA A 839 -4.29 -43.94 15.00
CA ALA A 839 -5.74 -43.90 15.18
C ALA A 839 -6.30 -45.19 15.72
N LEU A 840 -5.85 -46.34 15.22
CA LEU A 840 -6.26 -47.65 15.72
C LEU A 840 -5.78 -47.89 17.16
N ALA A 841 -4.59 -47.41 17.56
CA ALA A 841 -4.09 -47.48 18.92
C ALA A 841 -4.95 -46.67 19.90
N ARG A 842 -5.30 -45.40 19.55
CA ARG A 842 -6.19 -44.56 20.37
C ARG A 842 -7.55 -45.20 20.59
N ILE A 843 -8.17 -45.74 19.56
CA ILE A 843 -9.48 -46.43 19.66
C ILE A 843 -9.40 -47.65 20.57
N ARG A 844 -8.27 -48.35 20.54
CA ARG A 844 -8.06 -49.51 21.40
C ARG A 844 -7.91 -49.12 22.86
N GLU A 845 -7.19 -48.08 23.16
CA GLU A 845 -7.03 -47.54 24.52
C GLU A 845 -8.37 -47.08 25.08
N GLU A 846 -9.19 -46.39 24.31
CA GLU A 846 -10.52 -45.95 24.72
C GLU A 846 -11.48 -47.12 25.00
N ARG A 847 -11.40 -48.19 24.20
CA ARG A 847 -12.17 -49.41 24.44
C ARG A 847 -11.73 -50.11 25.74
N HIS A 848 -10.45 -50.21 25.99
CA HIS A 848 -9.93 -50.79 27.26
C HIS A 848 -10.28 -49.95 28.48
N ALA A 849 -10.39 -48.67 28.34
CA ALA A 849 -10.80 -47.78 29.43
C ALA A 849 -12.31 -47.83 29.71
N SER A 850 -13.11 -48.28 28.74
CA SER A 850 -14.58 -48.35 28.85
C SER A 850 -15.11 -49.73 29.22
N GLN A 851 -14.25 -50.77 29.26
CA GLN A 851 -14.53 -52.12 29.81
C GLN A 851 -13.97 -52.21 31.25
#